data_bc35d8133a5abaaf93c8b21deadebfdc
#
_entry.id   bc35d8133a5abaaf93c8b21deadebfdc
#
_cell.length_a   1.000
_cell.length_b   1.000
_cell.length_c   1.000
_cell.angle_alpha   90.00
_cell.angle_beta   90.00
_cell.angle_gamma   90.00
#
_symmetry.space_group_name_H-M   'P 1'
#
loop_
_entity.id
_entity.type
_entity.pdbx_description
1 polymer ?
#
loop_
_entity_poly.entity_id
_entity_poly.type
_entity_poly.pdbx_seq_one_letter_code
_entity_poly.pdbx_strand_id
1 'polypeptide(L)'
;MFVLVLLIILFALFSQLVGHAVAFYFPDALTNIKYKWPIGFFVILGLIQLVSFPMQYVHCSMQTVSIVYTIVLLILIIAVGFTCAKMSYDQRQAIFKLKSEYWFDYLLIGGFILFNFILCFSTNSFNDTNADQSFYITLVENNMGAAQINMIAPLSGKIESLQSLYSYQGFYLFLTYLASSFQLDSLLIMGWFVPMLFWLTAATTFLNVSHYFNLSKKWWLSFSSFLLLWVIFDHFEYFVRYNVYGNNIRPLVFYYLMIFYYEYFKRPNTKSLILCTLIWLSAIALQSTVLFLGIILMVAYGLYEVFYYRKQLLIPLLFSAIPLMIYLSLFMKSRGSWLIGLGLFIILLICSFCQLSEKTKHGLNKFIYSKTIRVVVILGVFVMMGLSIWMTPHLSSSSSVSPEDLLHFFKDQYLLKADYFSSLYEWPLALMVMIRWGVIVLMIYTLFKWKSLNDLMKWLLVTQFIMIIVFYNPLVCGLISTALTGIVYTRIHEIVMSLVLIAAFISLGYNSKTMRFLVVLLSCLSMAYLGIKTIGYLKTEFNQIGELTTYNHLYRLEQEMIDVSNKLEETIEVEKQNRPLVLTAHLQLNYLAHNYEMLYTVNQDRHLYDETAREKQSDLYLLRDVLKKSYEVGQDELQQFVHLVEEYGVGYIVTQQDISPFVVEVLSREYKVIYTNSAYRLYQVSK
;
A
#
# COMPACT_ATOMS: atom_id res chain seq x y z
N MET A 1 4.04 5.57 -25.43
CA MET A 1 5.33 5.18 -24.82
C MET A 1 6.31 6.34 -24.62
N PHE A 2 6.70 7.11 -25.63
CA PHE A 2 7.66 8.21 -25.46
C PHE A 2 7.24 9.19 -24.35
N VAL A 3 6.01 9.67 -24.37
CA VAL A 3 5.44 10.58 -23.36
C VAL A 3 5.50 9.97 -21.94
N LEU A 4 5.19 8.69 -21.82
CA LEU A 4 5.26 7.96 -20.53
C LEU A 4 6.68 7.89 -19.98
N VAL A 5 7.65 7.51 -20.83
CA VAL A 5 9.09 7.48 -20.43
C VAL A 5 9.58 8.86 -20.02
N LEU A 6 9.23 9.89 -20.81
CA LEU A 6 9.56 11.28 -20.50
C LEU A 6 8.94 11.71 -19.16
N LEU A 7 7.68 11.37 -18.91
CA LEU A 7 6.99 11.66 -17.64
C LEU A 7 7.70 11.00 -16.45
N ILE A 8 8.08 9.72 -16.58
CA ILE A 8 8.84 9.01 -15.53
C ILE A 8 10.16 9.74 -15.21
N ILE A 9 10.91 10.07 -16.24
CA ILE A 9 12.21 10.76 -16.08
C ILE A 9 12.02 12.15 -15.45
N LEU A 10 11.09 12.95 -15.96
CA LEU A 10 10.82 14.29 -15.44
C LEU A 10 10.34 14.26 -14.00
N PHE A 11 9.45 13.34 -13.66
CA PHE A 11 8.96 13.21 -12.30
C PHE A 11 10.07 12.72 -11.35
N ALA A 12 10.93 11.81 -11.81
CA ALA A 12 12.08 11.34 -11.05
C ALA A 12 13.06 12.50 -10.76
N LEU A 13 13.40 13.29 -11.78
CA LEU A 13 14.26 14.47 -11.63
C LEU A 13 13.63 15.53 -10.72
N PHE A 14 12.35 15.79 -10.88
CA PHE A 14 11.62 16.75 -10.04
C PHE A 14 11.59 16.33 -8.58
N SER A 15 11.29 15.05 -8.29
CA SER A 15 11.34 14.52 -6.92
C SER A 15 12.75 14.62 -6.31
N GLN A 16 13.79 14.35 -7.09
CA GLN A 16 15.18 14.54 -6.65
C GLN A 16 15.47 16.00 -6.29
N LEU A 17 15.04 16.94 -7.12
CA LEU A 17 15.20 18.38 -6.87
C LEU A 17 14.45 18.83 -5.61
N VAL A 18 13.19 18.41 -5.46
CA VAL A 18 12.39 18.69 -4.25
C VAL A 18 13.09 18.13 -3.01
N GLY A 19 13.58 16.88 -3.07
CA GLY A 19 14.30 16.27 -1.95
C GLY A 19 15.56 17.03 -1.53
N HIS A 20 16.31 17.56 -2.49
CA HIS A 20 17.47 18.42 -2.19
C HIS A 20 17.06 19.81 -1.66
N ALA A 21 15.99 20.41 -2.19
CA ALA A 21 15.44 21.65 -1.67
C ALA A 21 14.99 21.50 -0.21
N VAL A 22 14.31 20.40 0.12
CA VAL A 22 13.95 20.06 1.49
C VAL A 22 15.18 19.88 2.37
N ALA A 23 16.21 19.19 1.88
CA ALA A 23 17.47 19.00 2.62
C ALA A 23 18.20 20.32 2.91
N PHE A 24 18.08 21.29 2.03
CA PHE A 24 18.65 22.63 2.23
C PHE A 24 18.03 23.36 3.43
N TYR A 25 16.69 23.27 3.59
CA TYR A 25 15.99 23.91 4.71
C TYR A 25 15.96 23.06 5.99
N PHE A 26 16.14 21.75 5.88
CA PHE A 26 16.06 20.78 6.96
C PHE A 26 17.35 19.94 7.10
N PRO A 27 18.55 20.57 7.13
CA PRO A 27 19.81 19.84 7.05
C PRO A 27 19.97 18.85 8.21
N ASP A 28 19.63 19.24 9.43
CA ASP A 28 19.82 18.39 10.62
C ASP A 28 18.99 17.10 10.57
N ALA A 29 17.75 17.21 10.09
CA ALA A 29 16.85 16.04 9.98
C ALA A 29 17.28 15.09 8.86
N LEU A 30 17.95 15.59 7.82
CA LEU A 30 18.27 14.83 6.62
C LEU A 30 19.76 14.52 6.45
N THR A 31 20.60 14.82 7.44
CA THR A 31 22.05 14.58 7.38
C THR A 31 22.37 13.12 7.09
N ASN A 32 21.65 12.19 7.69
CA ASN A 32 21.89 10.76 7.58
C ASN A 32 21.12 10.09 6.42
N ILE A 33 20.31 10.84 5.68
CA ILE A 33 19.61 10.37 4.49
C ILE A 33 20.45 10.70 3.27
N LYS A 34 20.97 9.70 2.58
CA LYS A 34 21.87 9.88 1.45
C LYS A 34 21.12 10.20 0.14
N TYR A 35 20.19 9.35 -0.23
CA TYR A 35 19.36 9.49 -1.42
C TYR A 35 18.15 10.35 -1.09
N LYS A 36 18.04 11.53 -1.71
CA LYS A 36 16.96 12.50 -1.39
C LYS A 36 15.68 12.26 -2.17
N TRP A 37 15.74 11.43 -3.21
CA TRP A 37 14.58 11.08 -4.03
C TRP A 37 13.32 10.70 -3.22
N PRO A 38 13.36 9.73 -2.27
CA PRO A 38 12.13 9.34 -1.56
C PRO A 38 11.53 10.49 -0.74
N ILE A 39 12.38 11.36 -0.18
CA ILE A 39 11.93 12.53 0.56
C ILE A 39 11.16 13.49 -0.35
N GLY A 40 11.70 13.79 -1.54
CA GLY A 40 11.01 14.62 -2.51
C GLY A 40 9.70 14.02 -2.96
N PHE A 41 9.69 12.73 -3.26
CA PHE A 41 8.47 11.99 -3.63
C PHE A 41 7.39 12.09 -2.53
N PHE A 42 7.73 11.80 -1.27
CA PHE A 42 6.77 11.89 -0.18
C PHE A 42 6.33 13.32 0.12
N VAL A 43 7.20 14.32 0.00
CA VAL A 43 6.83 15.73 0.18
C VAL A 43 5.87 16.18 -0.92
N ILE A 44 6.10 15.82 -2.19
CA ILE A 44 5.16 16.11 -3.28
C ILE A 44 3.80 15.50 -2.97
N LEU A 45 3.76 14.21 -2.64
CA LEU A 45 2.50 13.53 -2.31
C LEU A 45 1.81 14.10 -1.08
N GLY A 46 2.57 14.51 -0.05
CA GLY A 46 2.01 15.15 1.14
C GLY A 46 1.35 16.48 0.83
N LEU A 47 1.95 17.31 -0.04
CA LEU A 47 1.36 18.57 -0.51
C LEU A 47 0.13 18.32 -1.40
N ILE A 48 0.21 17.35 -2.31
CA ILE A 48 -0.94 16.92 -3.12
C ILE A 48 -2.09 16.46 -2.21
N GLN A 49 -1.82 15.63 -1.20
CA GLN A 49 -2.84 15.18 -0.26
C GLN A 49 -3.51 16.32 0.51
N LEU A 50 -2.72 17.30 0.92
CA LEU A 50 -3.23 18.47 1.64
C LEU A 50 -4.30 19.23 0.84
N VAL A 51 -4.10 19.39 -0.47
CA VAL A 51 -5.06 20.08 -1.35
C VAL A 51 -6.15 19.14 -1.89
N SER A 52 -5.87 17.85 -2.01
CA SER A 52 -6.85 16.85 -2.46
C SER A 52 -7.99 16.69 -1.49
N PHE A 53 -7.69 16.74 -0.19
CA PHE A 53 -8.65 16.46 0.86
C PHE A 53 -9.94 17.31 0.77
N PRO A 54 -9.88 18.66 0.74
CA PRO A 54 -11.11 19.47 0.62
C PRO A 54 -11.85 19.23 -0.70
N MET A 55 -11.12 18.99 -1.80
CA MET A 55 -11.72 18.73 -3.11
C MET A 55 -12.45 17.38 -3.14
N GLN A 56 -11.88 16.35 -2.53
CA GLN A 56 -12.50 15.03 -2.39
C GLN A 56 -13.70 15.05 -1.46
N TYR A 57 -13.64 15.87 -0.39
CA TYR A 57 -14.75 16.02 0.54
C TYR A 57 -16.00 16.62 -0.09
N VAL A 58 -15.82 17.58 -1.02
CA VAL A 58 -16.94 18.25 -1.72
C VAL A 58 -17.23 17.63 -3.10
N HIS A 59 -16.56 16.55 -3.48
CA HIS A 59 -16.69 15.89 -4.79
C HIS A 59 -16.64 16.88 -5.98
N CYS A 60 -15.64 17.77 -5.99
CA CYS A 60 -15.51 18.74 -7.08
C CYS A 60 -15.23 18.08 -8.43
N SER A 61 -15.28 18.84 -9.53
CA SER A 61 -14.97 18.32 -10.87
C SER A 61 -13.48 18.02 -11.02
N MET A 62 -13.15 17.05 -11.89
CA MET A 62 -11.76 16.74 -12.25
C MET A 62 -11.05 17.94 -12.89
N GLN A 63 -11.78 18.81 -13.58
CA GLN A 63 -11.23 20.06 -14.11
C GLN A 63 -10.73 20.98 -12.99
N THR A 64 -11.50 21.14 -11.91
CA THR A 64 -11.08 21.92 -10.72
C THR A 64 -9.84 21.30 -10.09
N VAL A 65 -9.79 19.98 -9.93
CA VAL A 65 -8.62 19.27 -9.42
C VAL A 65 -7.39 19.56 -10.27
N SER A 66 -7.53 19.48 -11.61
CA SER A 66 -6.43 19.71 -12.53
C SER A 66 -5.86 21.12 -12.44
N ILE A 67 -6.72 22.13 -12.30
CA ILE A 67 -6.29 23.52 -12.10
C ILE A 67 -5.51 23.66 -10.79
N VAL A 68 -6.05 23.14 -9.67
CA VAL A 68 -5.42 23.24 -8.35
C VAL A 68 -4.07 22.51 -8.34
N TYR A 69 -3.98 21.29 -8.89
CA TYR A 69 -2.72 20.55 -8.95
C TYR A 69 -1.67 21.24 -9.82
N THR A 70 -2.07 21.81 -10.96
CA THR A 70 -1.18 22.60 -11.80
C THR A 70 -0.63 23.79 -11.03
N ILE A 71 -1.47 24.54 -10.29
CA ILE A 71 -1.03 25.67 -9.47
C ILE A 71 -0.05 25.21 -8.38
N VAL A 72 -0.37 24.14 -7.66
CA VAL A 72 0.50 23.59 -6.59
C VAL A 72 1.85 23.16 -7.15
N LEU A 73 1.87 22.47 -8.28
CA LEU A 73 3.11 22.03 -8.92
C LEU A 73 3.93 23.22 -9.42
N LEU A 74 3.30 24.26 -10.00
CA LEU A 74 3.98 25.48 -10.41
C LEU A 74 4.59 26.22 -9.21
N ILE A 75 3.84 26.38 -8.11
CA ILE A 75 4.36 26.96 -6.87
C ILE A 75 5.57 26.16 -6.37
N LEU A 76 5.49 24.84 -6.39
CA LEU A 76 6.58 23.97 -5.96
C LEU A 76 7.81 24.08 -6.88
N ILE A 77 7.62 24.14 -8.20
CA ILE A 77 8.70 24.37 -9.17
C ILE A 77 9.39 25.72 -8.91
N ILE A 78 8.62 26.78 -8.69
CA ILE A 78 9.15 28.12 -8.36
C ILE A 78 9.92 28.06 -7.04
N ALA A 79 9.36 27.45 -5.99
CA ALA A 79 10.03 27.33 -4.70
C ALA A 79 11.35 26.54 -4.77
N VAL A 80 11.36 25.45 -5.54
CA VAL A 80 12.58 24.68 -5.82
C VAL A 80 13.60 25.52 -6.61
N GLY A 81 13.16 26.23 -7.63
CA GLY A 81 14.02 27.15 -8.42
C GLY A 81 14.68 28.20 -7.54
N PHE A 82 13.91 28.88 -6.67
CA PHE A 82 14.46 29.83 -5.69
C PHE A 82 15.46 29.18 -4.73
N THR A 83 15.16 27.96 -4.28
CA THR A 83 16.05 27.22 -3.39
C THR A 83 17.36 26.88 -4.09
N CYS A 84 17.28 26.38 -5.31
CA CYS A 84 18.47 26.09 -6.13
C CYS A 84 19.30 27.35 -6.42
N ALA A 85 18.66 28.51 -6.59
CA ALA A 85 19.37 29.78 -6.76
C ALA A 85 20.15 30.20 -5.50
N LYS A 86 19.62 29.87 -4.30
CA LYS A 86 20.30 30.14 -3.01
C LYS A 86 21.42 29.16 -2.67
N MET A 87 21.43 27.98 -3.28
CA MET A 87 22.46 26.97 -3.05
C MET A 87 23.79 27.41 -3.62
N SER A 88 24.89 27.05 -2.95
CA SER A 88 26.24 27.21 -3.48
C SER A 88 26.44 26.41 -4.77
N TYR A 89 27.46 26.75 -5.55
CA TYR A 89 27.78 26.00 -6.76
C TYR A 89 28.02 24.53 -6.50
N ASP A 90 28.77 24.19 -5.44
CA ASP A 90 29.05 22.81 -5.05
C ASP A 90 27.78 22.03 -4.63
N GLN A 91 26.86 22.70 -3.91
CA GLN A 91 25.58 22.12 -3.55
C GLN A 91 24.72 21.82 -4.78
N ARG A 92 24.69 22.73 -5.76
CA ARG A 92 23.96 22.52 -7.03
C ARG A 92 24.58 21.40 -7.86
N GLN A 93 25.90 21.33 -7.95
CA GLN A 93 26.56 20.23 -8.62
C GLN A 93 26.26 18.89 -7.93
N ALA A 94 26.20 18.86 -6.59
CA ALA A 94 25.93 17.65 -5.83
C ALA A 94 24.55 17.02 -6.11
N ILE A 95 23.58 17.79 -6.66
CA ILE A 95 22.23 17.28 -7.00
C ILE A 95 22.32 16.22 -8.09
N PHE A 96 23.14 16.46 -9.12
CA PHE A 96 23.24 15.58 -10.30
C PHE A 96 24.58 14.84 -10.40
N LYS A 97 25.54 15.16 -9.53
CA LYS A 97 26.86 14.53 -9.57
C LYS A 97 26.79 13.11 -9.09
N LEU A 98 26.95 12.18 -10.01
CA LEU A 98 27.20 10.77 -9.68
C LEU A 98 28.58 10.66 -9.05
N LYS A 99 28.63 10.35 -7.76
CA LYS A 99 29.91 10.17 -7.06
C LYS A 99 30.44 8.78 -7.37
N SER A 100 31.65 8.70 -7.87
CA SER A 100 32.30 7.43 -8.20
C SER A 100 32.40 6.46 -7.01
N GLU A 101 32.48 6.99 -5.78
CA GLU A 101 32.49 6.18 -4.55
C GLU A 101 31.19 5.39 -4.32
N TYR A 102 30.10 5.74 -5.04
CA TYR A 102 28.78 5.10 -4.92
C TYR A 102 28.38 4.31 -6.19
N TRP A 103 29.33 4.00 -7.05
CA TRP A 103 29.06 3.24 -8.28
C TRP A 103 28.29 1.94 -8.03
N PHE A 104 28.60 1.27 -6.90
CA PHE A 104 27.96 0.02 -6.55
C PHE A 104 26.48 0.20 -6.13
N ASP A 105 26.16 1.30 -5.42
CA ASP A 105 24.78 1.64 -5.07
C ASP A 105 23.95 1.89 -6.33
N TYR A 106 24.53 2.61 -7.31
CA TYR A 106 23.85 2.85 -8.61
C TYR A 106 23.64 1.54 -9.39
N LEU A 107 24.59 0.61 -9.32
CA LEU A 107 24.44 -0.72 -9.88
C LEU A 107 23.28 -1.47 -9.19
N LEU A 108 23.16 -1.40 -7.88
CA LEU A 108 22.04 -2.02 -7.13
C LEU A 108 20.69 -1.41 -7.49
N ILE A 109 20.59 -0.09 -7.58
CA ILE A 109 19.36 0.59 -8.00
C ILE A 109 18.98 0.17 -9.43
N GLY A 110 19.92 0.29 -10.36
CA GLY A 110 19.68 -0.06 -11.77
C GLY A 110 19.36 -1.55 -11.96
N GLY A 111 20.10 -2.43 -11.28
CA GLY A 111 19.86 -3.87 -11.30
C GLY A 111 18.50 -4.26 -10.72
N PHE A 112 18.10 -3.65 -9.60
CA PHE A 112 16.80 -3.87 -8.99
C PHE A 112 15.65 -3.44 -9.91
N ILE A 113 15.75 -2.24 -10.48
CA ILE A 113 14.74 -1.72 -11.41
C ILE A 113 14.66 -2.59 -12.65
N LEU A 114 15.81 -2.90 -13.26
CA LEU A 114 15.87 -3.73 -14.46
C LEU A 114 15.32 -5.14 -14.22
N PHE A 115 15.65 -5.74 -13.09
CA PHE A 115 15.14 -7.06 -12.70
C PHE A 115 13.61 -7.07 -12.61
N ASN A 116 13.03 -6.13 -11.85
CA ASN A 116 11.60 -6.03 -11.70
C ASN A 116 10.89 -5.64 -13.01
N PHE A 117 11.52 -4.78 -13.83
CA PHE A 117 11.01 -4.42 -15.16
C PHE A 117 10.92 -5.65 -16.08
N ILE A 118 12.00 -6.45 -16.15
CA ILE A 118 12.02 -7.68 -16.98
C ILE A 118 10.92 -8.63 -16.52
N LEU A 119 10.81 -8.87 -15.21
CA LEU A 119 9.77 -9.76 -14.69
C LEU A 119 8.36 -9.22 -15.01
N CYS A 120 8.13 -7.94 -14.79
CA CYS A 120 6.85 -7.29 -15.07
C CYS A 120 6.46 -7.35 -16.54
N PHE A 121 7.44 -7.16 -17.42
CA PHE A 121 7.25 -7.25 -18.88
C PHE A 121 6.99 -8.69 -19.36
N SER A 122 7.57 -9.67 -18.67
CA SER A 122 7.51 -11.10 -19.06
C SER A 122 6.35 -11.85 -18.41
N THR A 123 5.51 -11.21 -17.60
CA THR A 123 4.48 -11.90 -16.80
C THR A 123 3.10 -11.29 -16.96
N ASN A 124 2.07 -12.15 -16.85
CA ASN A 124 0.68 -11.71 -16.86
C ASN A 124 0.30 -11.19 -15.47
N SER A 125 0.38 -9.87 -15.28
CA SER A 125 0.13 -9.24 -13.98
C SER A 125 -1.31 -8.79 -13.78
N PHE A 126 -2.04 -8.52 -14.85
CA PHE A 126 -3.44 -8.10 -14.80
C PHE A 126 -4.34 -9.28 -15.17
N ASN A 127 -4.64 -10.11 -14.19
CA ASN A 127 -5.43 -11.31 -14.35
C ASN A 127 -6.77 -11.22 -13.59
N ASP A 128 -7.62 -12.21 -13.79
CA ASP A 128 -8.95 -12.31 -13.18
C ASP A 128 -8.94 -12.52 -11.66
N THR A 129 -7.78 -12.69 -11.03
CA THR A 129 -7.70 -13.04 -9.61
C THR A 129 -7.49 -11.85 -8.68
N ASN A 130 -7.19 -10.65 -9.20
CA ASN A 130 -6.79 -9.50 -8.38
C ASN A 130 -7.75 -8.31 -8.46
N ALA A 131 -8.83 -8.39 -7.69
CA ALA A 131 -9.80 -7.29 -7.57
C ALA A 131 -9.20 -5.99 -7.00
N ASP A 132 -8.11 -6.06 -6.20
CA ASP A 132 -7.45 -4.87 -5.67
C ASP A 132 -6.77 -4.04 -6.76
N GLN A 133 -6.08 -4.69 -7.69
CA GLN A 133 -5.48 -3.99 -8.83
C GLN A 133 -6.54 -3.35 -9.71
N SER A 134 -7.56 -4.13 -10.08
CA SER A 134 -8.70 -3.66 -10.86
C SER A 134 -9.35 -2.45 -10.19
N PHE A 135 -9.63 -2.52 -8.89
CA PHE A 135 -10.21 -1.41 -8.13
C PHE A 135 -9.43 -0.11 -8.30
N TYR A 136 -8.10 -0.13 -8.13
CA TYR A 136 -7.31 1.11 -8.17
C TYR A 136 -7.08 1.62 -9.60
N ILE A 137 -6.98 0.74 -10.59
CA ILE A 137 -6.87 1.14 -12.00
C ILE A 137 -8.16 1.82 -12.43
N THR A 138 -9.29 1.19 -12.17
CA THR A 138 -10.60 1.73 -12.51
C THR A 138 -10.95 2.99 -11.71
N LEU A 139 -10.45 3.13 -10.47
CA LEU A 139 -10.58 4.38 -9.72
C LEU A 139 -9.90 5.56 -10.43
N VAL A 140 -8.72 5.34 -11.02
CA VAL A 140 -8.03 6.36 -11.82
C VAL A 140 -8.84 6.68 -13.07
N GLU A 141 -9.30 5.67 -13.79
CA GLU A 141 -10.06 5.82 -15.04
C GLU A 141 -11.40 6.54 -14.82
N ASN A 142 -12.21 6.08 -13.89
CA ASN A 142 -13.53 6.65 -13.61
C ASN A 142 -13.51 8.13 -13.19
N ASN A 143 -12.37 8.62 -12.72
CA ASN A 143 -12.20 10.03 -12.42
C ASN A 143 -11.72 10.86 -13.62
N MET A 144 -11.29 10.24 -14.74
CA MET A 144 -10.88 10.98 -15.94
C MET A 144 -12.08 11.72 -16.56
N GLY A 145 -11.98 13.05 -16.59
CA GLY A 145 -13.09 13.89 -17.12
C GLY A 145 -14.33 13.96 -16.23
N ALA A 146 -14.32 13.38 -15.04
CA ALA A 146 -15.49 13.32 -14.17
C ALA A 146 -16.00 14.72 -13.76
N ALA A 147 -17.32 14.92 -13.87
CA ALA A 147 -17.99 16.11 -13.35
C ALA A 147 -17.96 16.18 -11.82
N GLN A 148 -17.98 15.03 -11.17
CA GLN A 148 -17.81 14.85 -9.73
C GLN A 148 -16.86 13.67 -9.47
N ILE A 149 -15.73 13.92 -8.80
CA ILE A 149 -14.74 12.88 -8.47
C ILE A 149 -15.27 11.91 -7.42
N ASN A 150 -14.82 10.65 -7.50
CA ASN A 150 -15.14 9.58 -6.54
C ASN A 150 -16.65 9.27 -6.43
N MET A 151 -17.39 9.44 -7.52
CA MET A 151 -18.83 9.18 -7.60
C MET A 151 -19.18 7.99 -8.50
N ILE A 152 -18.20 7.17 -8.85
CA ILE A 152 -18.39 5.92 -9.59
C ILE A 152 -17.67 4.82 -8.85
N ALA A 153 -18.39 3.78 -8.47
CA ALA A 153 -17.82 2.62 -7.77
C ALA A 153 -16.85 1.85 -8.71
N PRO A 154 -15.57 1.66 -8.33
CA PRO A 154 -14.57 1.14 -9.26
C PRO A 154 -14.85 -0.28 -9.80
N LEU A 155 -15.44 -1.17 -8.99
CA LEU A 155 -15.65 -2.56 -9.41
C LEU A 155 -16.98 -2.78 -10.13
N SER A 156 -17.97 -1.94 -9.88
CA SER A 156 -19.31 -2.12 -10.48
C SER A 156 -19.65 -1.08 -11.54
N GLY A 157 -18.90 0.03 -11.60
CA GLY A 157 -19.26 1.15 -12.48
C GLY A 157 -20.54 1.91 -12.07
N LYS A 158 -21.19 1.55 -10.96
CA LYS A 158 -22.41 2.21 -10.48
C LYS A 158 -22.11 3.64 -10.04
N ILE A 159 -23.09 4.52 -10.27
CA ILE A 159 -23.02 5.91 -9.81
C ILE A 159 -23.36 5.93 -8.33
N GLU A 160 -22.35 5.85 -7.50
CA GLU A 160 -22.44 5.93 -6.03
C GLU A 160 -21.15 6.52 -5.43
N SER A 161 -21.28 7.17 -4.28
CA SER A 161 -20.10 7.74 -3.62
C SER A 161 -19.17 6.65 -3.12
N LEU A 162 -17.89 6.83 -3.39
CA LEU A 162 -16.85 5.92 -2.93
C LEU A 162 -16.81 5.86 -1.39
N GLN A 163 -16.61 4.67 -0.84
CA GLN A 163 -16.47 4.49 0.61
C GLN A 163 -15.38 5.40 1.20
N SER A 164 -15.62 5.95 2.38
CA SER A 164 -14.74 6.93 3.04
C SER A 164 -13.29 6.45 3.20
N LEU A 165 -13.05 5.15 3.30
CA LEU A 165 -11.72 4.56 3.41
C LEU A 165 -10.87 4.80 2.14
N TYR A 166 -11.49 4.88 0.97
CA TYR A 166 -10.84 5.02 -0.33
C TYR A 166 -11.00 6.43 -0.91
N SER A 167 -12.04 7.17 -0.51
CA SER A 167 -12.38 8.48 -1.06
C SER A 167 -11.30 9.54 -0.86
N TYR A 168 -10.44 9.40 0.15
CA TYR A 168 -9.46 10.40 0.52
C TYR A 168 -8.01 10.02 0.15
N GLN A 169 -7.81 9.09 -0.76
CA GLN A 169 -6.48 8.71 -1.26
C GLN A 169 -6.10 9.61 -2.45
N GLY A 170 -5.48 10.75 -2.18
CA GLY A 170 -5.12 11.76 -3.19
C GLY A 170 -4.09 11.30 -4.22
N PHE A 171 -3.35 10.22 -3.96
CA PHE A 171 -2.39 9.65 -4.91
C PHE A 171 -3.08 9.20 -6.21
N TYR A 172 -4.18 8.47 -6.12
CA TYR A 172 -4.89 7.99 -7.31
C TYR A 172 -5.54 9.14 -8.10
N LEU A 173 -6.03 10.17 -7.39
CA LEU A 173 -6.52 11.39 -8.04
C LEU A 173 -5.39 12.16 -8.75
N PHE A 174 -4.18 12.15 -8.18
CA PHE A 174 -3.01 12.71 -8.82
C PHE A 174 -2.60 11.92 -10.08
N LEU A 175 -2.72 10.58 -10.05
CA LEU A 175 -2.50 9.76 -11.23
C LEU A 175 -3.54 10.04 -12.33
N THR A 176 -4.81 10.23 -11.98
CA THR A 176 -5.86 10.69 -12.91
C THR A 176 -5.46 12.03 -13.55
N TYR A 177 -4.98 12.98 -12.76
CA TYR A 177 -4.48 14.26 -13.27
C TYR A 177 -3.35 14.08 -14.29
N LEU A 178 -2.37 13.21 -13.99
CA LEU A 178 -1.27 12.94 -14.91
C LEU A 178 -1.77 12.27 -16.18
N ALA A 179 -2.62 11.24 -16.06
CA ALA A 179 -3.22 10.56 -17.20
C ALA A 179 -3.96 11.53 -18.13
N SER A 180 -4.85 12.34 -17.57
CA SER A 180 -5.62 13.34 -18.33
C SER A 180 -4.74 14.42 -18.94
N SER A 181 -3.76 14.95 -18.21
CA SER A 181 -2.90 16.05 -18.67
C SER A 181 -1.95 15.64 -19.79
N PHE A 182 -1.48 14.40 -19.79
CA PHE A 182 -0.57 13.86 -20.80
C PHE A 182 -1.24 12.98 -21.83
N GLN A 183 -2.59 12.88 -21.78
CA GLN A 183 -3.39 12.03 -22.67
C GLN A 183 -2.87 10.59 -22.72
N LEU A 184 -2.58 10.04 -21.54
CA LEU A 184 -2.14 8.68 -21.35
C LEU A 184 -3.29 7.83 -20.80
N ASP A 185 -3.36 6.60 -21.27
CA ASP A 185 -4.27 5.60 -20.74
C ASP A 185 -3.94 5.28 -19.25
N SER A 186 -4.98 5.06 -18.44
CA SER A 186 -4.84 4.70 -17.03
C SER A 186 -4.03 3.44 -16.83
N LEU A 187 -4.17 2.43 -17.71
CA LEU A 187 -3.37 1.21 -17.69
C LEU A 187 -1.87 1.48 -17.88
N LEU A 188 -1.50 2.44 -18.73
CA LEU A 188 -0.09 2.81 -18.93
C LEU A 188 0.48 3.50 -17.71
N ILE A 189 -0.27 4.43 -17.12
CA ILE A 189 0.13 5.12 -15.88
C ILE A 189 0.25 4.12 -14.73
N MET A 190 -0.77 3.30 -14.52
CA MET A 190 -0.79 2.35 -13.41
C MET A 190 0.16 1.18 -13.64
N GLY A 191 0.25 0.68 -14.87
CA GLY A 191 1.08 -0.49 -15.20
C GLY A 191 2.59 -0.22 -15.28
N TRP A 192 3.02 1.03 -15.53
CA TRP A 192 4.44 1.33 -15.74
C TRP A 192 4.96 2.52 -14.94
N PHE A 193 4.22 3.66 -14.91
CA PHE A 193 4.67 4.83 -14.15
C PHE A 193 4.70 4.52 -12.65
N VAL A 194 3.62 3.98 -12.09
CA VAL A 194 3.53 3.66 -10.66
C VAL A 194 4.57 2.62 -10.23
N PRO A 195 4.73 1.45 -10.90
CA PRO A 195 5.76 0.50 -10.56
C PRO A 195 7.17 1.07 -10.58
N MET A 196 7.52 1.85 -11.61
CA MET A 196 8.86 2.48 -11.72
C MET A 196 9.14 3.40 -10.54
N LEU A 197 8.15 4.22 -10.11
CA LEU A 197 8.30 5.07 -8.94
C LEU A 197 8.48 4.24 -7.66
N PHE A 198 7.73 3.15 -7.53
CA PHE A 198 7.79 2.28 -6.36
C PHE A 198 9.12 1.54 -6.28
N TRP A 199 9.63 1.02 -7.40
CA TRP A 199 10.93 0.37 -7.45
C TRP A 199 12.06 1.33 -7.12
N LEU A 200 12.04 2.54 -7.68
CA LEU A 200 13.04 3.56 -7.38
C LEU A 200 12.99 3.98 -5.90
N THR A 201 11.78 4.13 -5.34
CA THR A 201 11.57 4.47 -3.93
C THR A 201 12.07 3.35 -3.02
N ALA A 202 11.76 2.09 -3.33
CA ALA A 202 12.21 0.94 -2.56
C ALA A 202 13.74 0.79 -2.58
N ALA A 203 14.34 0.77 -3.77
CA ALA A 203 15.79 0.61 -3.91
C ALA A 203 16.57 1.71 -3.17
N THR A 204 16.16 2.97 -3.35
CA THR A 204 16.81 4.09 -2.67
C THR A 204 16.55 4.10 -1.16
N THR A 205 15.40 3.60 -0.69
CA THR A 205 15.12 3.44 0.74
C THR A 205 15.98 2.35 1.35
N PHE A 206 16.11 1.17 0.73
CA PHE A 206 16.99 0.09 1.23
C PHE A 206 18.44 0.57 1.36
N LEU A 207 18.92 1.36 0.40
CA LEU A 207 20.25 1.96 0.49
C LEU A 207 20.34 3.04 1.58
N ASN A 208 19.32 3.89 1.75
CA ASN A 208 19.28 4.86 2.83
C ASN A 208 19.34 4.18 4.20
N VAL A 209 18.59 3.09 4.38
CA VAL A 209 18.65 2.25 5.58
C VAL A 209 20.06 1.69 5.79
N SER A 210 20.66 1.13 4.74
CA SER A 210 22.02 0.58 4.80
C SER A 210 23.05 1.64 5.15
N HIS A 211 22.96 2.83 4.56
CA HIS A 211 23.84 3.97 4.89
C HIS A 211 23.65 4.47 6.32
N TYR A 212 22.41 4.60 6.77
CA TYR A 212 22.09 5.06 8.12
C TYR A 212 22.75 4.18 9.21
N PHE A 213 22.79 2.88 9.00
CA PHE A 213 23.43 1.91 9.88
C PHE A 213 24.90 1.60 9.55
N ASN A 214 25.53 2.35 8.63
CA ASN A 214 26.91 2.14 8.17
C ASN A 214 27.16 0.76 7.54
N LEU A 215 26.14 0.12 6.99
CA LEU A 215 26.24 -1.17 6.29
C LEU A 215 26.83 -1.02 4.88
N SER A 216 26.90 0.18 4.34
CA SER A 216 27.43 0.49 3.01
C SER A 216 28.94 0.72 2.93
N LYS A 217 29.68 0.56 4.05
CA LYS A 217 31.15 0.77 4.07
C LYS A 217 31.92 -0.18 3.15
N LYS A 218 31.36 -1.34 2.85
CA LYS A 218 31.92 -2.34 1.94
C LYS A 218 30.85 -2.79 0.96
N TRP A 219 31.19 -2.91 -0.32
CA TRP A 219 30.25 -3.28 -1.38
C TRP A 219 29.46 -4.56 -1.10
N TRP A 220 30.11 -5.60 -0.61
CA TRP A 220 29.46 -6.87 -0.31
C TRP A 220 28.50 -6.77 0.88
N LEU A 221 28.76 -5.90 1.85
CA LEU A 221 27.87 -5.67 2.98
C LEU A 221 26.66 -4.82 2.56
N SER A 222 26.88 -3.82 1.67
CA SER A 222 25.78 -3.08 1.04
C SER A 222 24.88 -4.02 0.25
N PHE A 223 25.47 -4.92 -0.54
CA PHE A 223 24.71 -5.94 -1.27
C PHE A 223 23.93 -6.87 -0.33
N SER A 224 24.59 -7.42 0.69
CA SER A 224 23.95 -8.32 1.65
C SER A 224 22.80 -7.67 2.39
N SER A 225 22.98 -6.42 2.86
CA SER A 225 21.93 -5.68 3.57
C SER A 225 20.77 -5.33 2.62
N PHE A 226 21.06 -4.88 1.42
CA PHE A 226 20.06 -4.60 0.39
C PHE A 226 19.21 -5.83 0.10
N LEU A 227 19.85 -6.97 -0.13
CA LEU A 227 19.21 -8.23 -0.43
C LEU A 227 18.33 -8.74 0.72
N LEU A 228 18.86 -8.70 1.96
CA LEU A 228 18.10 -9.08 3.15
C LEU A 228 16.88 -8.18 3.37
N LEU A 229 17.05 -6.86 3.23
CA LEU A 229 15.95 -5.91 3.35
C LEU A 229 14.91 -6.14 2.27
N TRP A 230 15.35 -6.40 1.04
CA TRP A 230 14.44 -6.74 -0.05
C TRP A 230 13.65 -8.01 0.24
N VAL A 231 14.30 -9.12 0.59
CA VAL A 231 13.64 -10.41 0.83
C VAL A 231 12.68 -10.36 2.02
N ILE A 232 13.08 -9.72 3.12
CA ILE A 232 12.22 -9.64 4.32
C ILE A 232 11.05 -8.68 4.10
N PHE A 233 11.27 -7.60 3.35
CA PHE A 233 10.26 -6.64 2.99
C PHE A 233 9.30 -7.21 1.95
N ASP A 234 9.83 -7.89 0.97
CA ASP A 234 9.09 -8.30 -0.19
C ASP A 234 8.57 -9.73 -0.01
N HIS A 235 7.32 -9.77 0.06
CA HIS A 235 6.66 -10.80 -0.67
C HIS A 235 6.88 -10.48 -2.16
N PHE A 236 7.87 -11.05 -2.83
CA PHE A 236 8.25 -10.95 -4.25
C PHE A 236 7.10 -10.51 -5.19
N GLU A 237 5.89 -10.90 -4.86
CA GLU A 237 4.66 -10.56 -5.56
C GLU A 237 4.34 -9.07 -5.54
N TYR A 238 4.71 -8.32 -4.50
CA TYR A 238 4.36 -6.91 -4.37
C TYR A 238 5.08 -6.00 -5.36
N PHE A 239 6.29 -6.31 -5.78
CA PHE A 239 7.00 -5.51 -6.77
C PHE A 239 6.73 -5.92 -8.20
N VAL A 240 6.24 -7.12 -8.44
CA VAL A 240 6.00 -7.65 -9.78
C VAL A 240 4.50 -7.79 -10.06
N ARG A 241 3.77 -8.46 -9.20
CA ARG A 241 2.37 -8.84 -9.43
C ARG A 241 1.38 -7.79 -8.93
N TYR A 242 1.62 -7.22 -7.74
CA TYR A 242 0.72 -6.30 -7.06
C TYR A 242 1.29 -4.89 -6.96
N ASN A 243 1.94 -4.41 -7.99
CA ASN A 243 2.79 -3.22 -7.97
C ASN A 243 2.08 -1.90 -8.28
N VAL A 244 0.74 -1.89 -8.36
CA VAL A 244 -0.03 -0.70 -8.77
C VAL A 244 -0.67 0.07 -7.62
N TYR A 245 -0.58 -0.39 -6.39
CA TYR A 245 -1.22 0.27 -5.26
C TYR A 245 -0.31 0.43 -4.03
N GLY A 246 -0.65 1.40 -3.19
CA GLY A 246 0.21 1.93 -2.13
C GLY A 246 0.60 0.98 -1.00
N ASN A 247 0.08 -0.26 -0.95
CA ASN A 247 0.50 -1.26 0.04
C ASN A 247 2.01 -1.48 0.03
N ASN A 248 2.63 -1.43 -1.15
CA ASN A 248 4.05 -1.71 -1.35
C ASN A 248 4.96 -0.62 -0.79
N ILE A 249 4.45 0.60 -0.70
CA ILE A 249 5.24 1.75 -0.22
C ILE A 249 5.04 1.99 1.28
N ARG A 250 3.96 1.50 1.85
CA ARG A 250 3.62 1.73 3.26
C ARG A 250 4.77 1.43 4.25
N PRO A 251 5.45 0.28 4.21
CA PRO A 251 6.56 0.00 5.14
C PRO A 251 7.75 0.93 4.94
N LEU A 252 7.97 1.44 3.71
CA LEU A 252 9.03 2.41 3.42
C LEU A 252 8.74 3.77 4.07
N VAL A 253 7.48 4.20 4.07
CA VAL A 253 7.02 5.41 4.77
C VAL A 253 7.33 5.31 6.27
N PHE A 254 7.02 4.18 6.90
CA PHE A 254 7.31 3.97 8.34
C PHE A 254 8.80 4.07 8.65
N TYR A 255 9.69 3.64 7.74
CA TYR A 255 11.12 3.85 7.93
C TYR A 255 11.46 5.33 8.14
N TYR A 256 10.99 6.22 7.24
CA TYR A 256 11.29 7.65 7.35
C TYR A 256 10.66 8.28 8.59
N LEU A 257 9.43 7.91 8.91
CA LEU A 257 8.77 8.35 10.14
C LEU A 257 9.55 7.95 11.39
N MET A 258 9.98 6.69 11.50
CA MET A 258 10.77 6.21 12.63
C MET A 258 12.08 6.99 12.76
N ILE A 259 12.80 7.20 11.68
CA ILE A 259 14.06 7.95 11.71
C ILE A 259 13.83 9.41 12.10
N PHE A 260 12.83 10.09 11.54
CA PHE A 260 12.58 11.49 11.86
C PHE A 260 12.05 11.70 13.27
N TYR A 261 11.23 10.80 13.79
CA TYR A 261 10.84 10.82 15.21
C TYR A 261 12.01 10.54 16.13
N TYR A 262 12.90 9.60 15.78
CA TYR A 262 14.12 9.38 16.56
C TYR A 262 15.02 10.64 16.57
N GLU A 263 15.26 11.27 15.41
CA GLU A 263 16.04 12.51 15.37
C GLU A 263 15.37 13.64 16.15
N TYR A 264 14.02 13.71 16.14
CA TYR A 264 13.27 14.64 16.98
C TYR A 264 13.47 14.37 18.48
N PHE A 265 13.39 13.12 18.94
CA PHE A 265 13.66 12.77 20.34
C PHE A 265 15.10 13.12 20.74
N LYS A 266 16.04 12.93 19.84
CA LYS A 266 17.46 13.24 20.09
C LYS A 266 17.73 14.75 20.15
N ARG A 267 17.16 15.51 19.23
CA ARG A 267 17.28 16.96 19.10
C ARG A 267 15.94 17.58 18.75
N PRO A 268 15.14 17.96 19.76
CA PRO A 268 13.81 18.50 19.51
C PRO A 268 13.87 19.75 18.63
N ASN A 269 13.25 19.69 17.45
CA ASN A 269 13.12 20.81 16.56
C ASN A 269 11.81 20.69 15.75
N THR A 270 11.17 21.82 15.47
CA THR A 270 9.90 21.91 14.75
C THR A 270 10.02 21.41 13.31
N LYS A 271 11.20 21.54 12.69
CA LYS A 271 11.42 21.13 11.29
C LYS A 271 11.24 19.63 11.10
N SER A 272 11.76 18.79 12.01
CA SER A 272 11.54 17.34 11.96
C SER A 272 10.07 16.97 12.06
N LEU A 273 9.29 17.68 12.89
CA LEU A 273 7.87 17.45 13.03
C LEU A 273 7.08 17.85 11.77
N ILE A 274 7.45 18.94 11.10
CA ILE A 274 6.86 19.34 9.83
C ILE A 274 7.08 18.23 8.78
N LEU A 275 8.29 17.68 8.70
CA LEU A 275 8.57 16.55 7.82
C LEU A 275 7.72 15.32 8.16
N CYS A 276 7.59 14.98 9.45
CA CYS A 276 6.70 13.89 9.88
C CYS A 276 5.25 14.14 9.44
N THR A 277 4.74 15.38 9.59
CA THR A 277 3.38 15.75 9.15
C THR A 277 3.19 15.55 7.65
N LEU A 278 4.15 16.00 6.83
CA LEU A 278 4.09 15.83 5.37
C LEU A 278 4.17 14.35 4.97
N ILE A 279 4.99 13.57 5.67
CA ILE A 279 5.07 12.12 5.42
C ILE A 279 3.79 11.40 5.87
N TRP A 280 3.16 11.81 6.95
CA TRP A 280 1.82 11.28 7.31
C TRP A 280 0.79 11.57 6.22
N LEU A 281 0.76 12.79 5.69
CA LEU A 281 -0.13 13.13 4.57
C LEU A 281 0.17 12.27 3.34
N SER A 282 1.44 12.08 2.97
CA SER A 282 1.81 11.22 1.84
C SER A 282 1.42 9.75 2.06
N ALA A 283 1.56 9.27 3.29
CA ALA A 283 1.17 7.91 3.67
C ALA A 283 -0.33 7.68 3.51
N ILE A 284 -1.15 8.64 3.94
CA ILE A 284 -2.61 8.62 3.77
C ILE A 284 -2.98 8.69 2.28
N ALA A 285 -2.28 9.52 1.49
CA ALA A 285 -2.48 9.60 0.04
C ALA A 285 -2.35 8.26 -0.66
N LEU A 286 -1.37 7.46 -0.23
CA LEU A 286 -1.03 6.17 -0.82
C LEU A 286 -1.94 5.04 -0.35
N GLN A 287 -2.24 5.00 0.97
CA GLN A 287 -2.90 3.85 1.57
C GLN A 287 -3.56 4.19 2.92
N SER A 288 -4.86 4.08 2.97
CA SER A 288 -5.65 4.42 4.16
C SER A 288 -5.36 3.55 5.40
N THR A 289 -4.90 2.30 5.24
CA THR A 289 -4.54 1.45 6.40
C THR A 289 -3.39 2.01 7.22
N VAL A 290 -2.59 2.92 6.67
CA VAL A 290 -1.57 3.69 7.39
C VAL A 290 -2.17 4.49 8.54
N LEU A 291 -3.42 4.93 8.42
CA LEU A 291 -4.13 5.64 9.47
C LEU A 291 -4.10 4.86 10.80
N PHE A 292 -4.47 3.59 10.75
CA PHE A 292 -4.54 2.75 11.94
C PHE A 292 -3.17 2.37 12.49
N LEU A 293 -2.26 1.95 11.61
CA LEU A 293 -0.88 1.62 11.99
C LEU A 293 -0.15 2.85 12.53
N GLY A 294 -0.44 4.02 11.96
CA GLY A 294 0.10 5.29 12.40
C GLY A 294 -0.35 5.67 13.81
N ILE A 295 -1.62 5.45 14.14
CA ILE A 295 -2.14 5.70 15.48
C ILE A 295 -1.43 4.80 16.50
N ILE A 296 -1.27 3.51 16.20
CA ILE A 296 -0.54 2.58 17.06
C ILE A 296 0.90 3.06 17.28
N LEU A 297 1.59 3.46 16.22
CA LEU A 297 2.94 3.99 16.29
C LEU A 297 3.01 5.26 17.14
N MET A 298 2.08 6.19 16.94
CA MET A 298 2.04 7.45 17.70
C MET A 298 1.72 7.23 19.18
N VAL A 299 0.83 6.29 19.52
CA VAL A 299 0.57 5.92 20.90
C VAL A 299 1.81 5.28 21.52
N ALA A 300 2.51 4.39 20.80
CA ALA A 300 3.76 3.79 21.30
C ALA A 300 4.83 4.85 21.60
N TYR A 301 4.98 5.84 20.72
CA TYR A 301 5.93 6.96 20.94
C TYR A 301 5.48 7.89 22.07
N GLY A 302 4.18 8.13 22.20
CA GLY A 302 3.64 8.87 23.34
C GLY A 302 3.88 8.16 24.67
N LEU A 303 3.67 6.85 24.73
CA LEU A 303 3.97 6.03 25.91
C LEU A 303 5.47 6.02 26.20
N TYR A 304 6.33 5.87 25.18
CA TYR A 304 7.78 6.00 25.35
C TYR A 304 8.16 7.34 26.01
N GLU A 305 7.59 8.45 25.53
CA GLU A 305 7.84 9.78 26.09
C GLU A 305 7.39 9.89 27.55
N VAL A 306 6.16 9.45 27.86
CA VAL A 306 5.59 9.58 29.22
C VAL A 306 6.29 8.68 30.24
N PHE A 307 6.67 7.47 29.85
CA PHE A 307 7.21 6.47 30.81
C PHE A 307 8.73 6.47 30.88
N TYR A 308 9.40 6.61 29.76
CA TYR A 308 10.85 6.41 29.66
C TYR A 308 11.63 7.71 29.48
N TYR A 309 11.31 8.50 28.44
CA TYR A 309 12.14 9.65 28.04
C TYR A 309 11.91 10.89 28.89
N ARG A 310 10.66 11.27 29.11
CA ARG A 310 10.22 12.35 30.03
C ARG A 310 10.79 13.73 29.73
N LYS A 311 10.96 14.08 28.46
CA LYS A 311 11.47 15.38 28.03
C LYS A 311 10.38 16.41 27.69
N GLN A 312 9.12 16.09 28.01
CA GLN A 312 7.96 16.96 27.77
C GLN A 312 7.66 17.22 26.27
N LEU A 313 7.94 16.21 25.43
CA LEU A 313 7.79 16.29 24.00
C LEU A 313 6.42 15.77 23.48
N LEU A 314 5.53 15.28 24.36
CA LEU A 314 4.29 14.60 23.97
C LEU A 314 3.39 15.50 23.12
N ILE A 315 3.14 16.75 23.53
CA ILE A 315 2.22 17.62 22.83
C ILE A 315 2.70 17.96 21.40
N PRO A 316 3.95 18.44 21.21
CA PRO A 316 4.47 18.64 19.85
C PRO A 316 4.49 17.37 19.02
N LEU A 317 4.81 16.21 19.63
CA LEU A 317 4.77 14.92 18.96
C LEU A 317 3.36 14.61 18.39
N LEU A 318 2.33 14.72 19.23
CA LEU A 318 0.94 14.50 18.83
C LEU A 318 0.45 15.53 17.81
N PHE A 319 0.97 16.76 17.88
CA PHE A 319 0.64 17.80 16.91
C PHE A 319 1.07 17.43 15.49
N SER A 320 2.21 16.74 15.33
CA SER A 320 2.67 16.24 14.02
C SER A 320 1.75 15.18 13.42
N ALA A 321 0.91 14.53 14.24
CA ALA A 321 -0.04 13.49 13.84
C ALA A 321 -1.48 14.03 13.60
N ILE A 322 -1.68 15.35 13.56
CA ILE A 322 -2.98 15.95 13.24
C ILE A 322 -3.63 15.35 11.98
N PRO A 323 -2.92 15.12 10.87
CA PRO A 323 -3.52 14.47 9.70
C PRO A 323 -4.19 13.15 10.04
N LEU A 324 -3.55 12.29 10.85
CA LEU A 324 -4.13 11.02 11.25
C LEU A 324 -5.44 11.20 12.03
N MET A 325 -5.51 12.21 12.90
CA MET A 325 -6.70 12.48 13.72
C MET A 325 -7.86 13.00 12.87
N ILE A 326 -7.60 13.88 11.90
CA ILE A 326 -8.60 14.38 10.96
C ILE A 326 -9.18 13.23 10.15
N TYR A 327 -8.34 12.42 9.52
CA TYR A 327 -8.79 11.30 8.71
C TYR A 327 -9.47 10.20 9.54
N LEU A 328 -9.03 9.97 10.78
CA LEU A 328 -9.73 9.08 11.70
C LEU A 328 -11.16 9.57 11.97
N SER A 329 -11.34 10.87 12.20
CA SER A 329 -12.67 11.46 12.43
C SER A 329 -13.61 11.22 11.24
N LEU A 330 -13.11 11.37 10.01
CA LEU A 330 -13.87 11.12 8.79
C LEU A 330 -14.22 9.64 8.61
N PHE A 331 -13.27 8.78 8.88
CA PHE A 331 -13.52 7.33 8.85
C PHE A 331 -14.57 6.93 9.90
N MET A 332 -14.47 7.45 11.11
CA MET A 332 -15.43 7.19 12.20
C MET A 332 -16.81 7.81 11.93
N LYS A 333 -16.91 8.85 11.10
CA LYS A 333 -18.19 9.42 10.65
C LYS A 333 -19.04 8.39 9.92
N SER A 334 -18.45 7.60 9.05
CA SER A 334 -19.14 6.53 8.32
C SER A 334 -19.70 5.45 9.24
N ARG A 335 -19.15 5.31 10.46
CA ARG A 335 -19.59 4.37 11.51
C ARG A 335 -20.44 5.04 12.61
N GLY A 336 -20.87 6.27 12.44
CA GLY A 336 -21.66 7.01 13.42
C GLY A 336 -20.92 7.52 14.67
N SER A 337 -19.59 7.32 14.75
CA SER A 337 -18.76 7.63 15.93
C SER A 337 -17.74 8.74 15.70
N TRP A 338 -17.98 9.62 14.74
CA TRP A 338 -17.08 10.73 14.38
C TRP A 338 -16.73 11.68 15.53
N LEU A 339 -17.62 11.79 16.55
CA LEU A 339 -17.40 12.62 17.73
C LEU A 339 -16.16 12.22 18.53
N ILE A 340 -15.75 10.94 18.48
CA ILE A 340 -14.55 10.45 19.17
C ILE A 340 -13.31 11.10 18.55
N GLY A 341 -13.17 11.03 17.23
CA GLY A 341 -12.04 11.64 16.55
C GLY A 341 -12.02 13.17 16.68
N LEU A 342 -13.19 13.82 16.56
CA LEU A 342 -13.32 15.26 16.78
C LEU A 342 -12.96 15.65 18.22
N GLY A 343 -13.42 14.88 19.21
CA GLY A 343 -13.10 15.10 20.62
C GLY A 343 -11.59 15.02 20.88
N LEU A 344 -10.92 14.00 20.35
CA LEU A 344 -9.47 13.87 20.45
C LEU A 344 -8.74 15.05 19.79
N PHE A 345 -9.20 15.50 18.63
CA PHE A 345 -8.65 16.66 17.95
C PHE A 345 -8.81 17.95 18.76
N ILE A 346 -10.01 18.21 19.33
CA ILE A 346 -10.27 19.35 20.19
C ILE A 346 -9.39 19.32 21.45
N ILE A 347 -9.25 18.16 22.10
CA ILE A 347 -8.37 17.99 23.25
C ILE A 347 -6.92 18.34 22.88
N LEU A 348 -6.45 17.87 21.74
CA LEU A 348 -5.10 18.19 21.28
C LEU A 348 -4.92 19.69 21.02
N LEU A 349 -5.91 20.34 20.40
CA LEU A 349 -5.89 21.80 20.20
C LEU A 349 -5.83 22.55 21.52
N ILE A 350 -6.68 22.21 22.49
CA ILE A 350 -6.66 22.82 23.83
C ILE A 350 -5.29 22.62 24.48
N CYS A 351 -4.76 21.41 24.47
CA CYS A 351 -3.43 21.13 25.00
C CYS A 351 -2.32 21.93 24.29
N SER A 352 -2.45 22.14 22.98
CA SER A 352 -1.51 22.95 22.21
C SER A 352 -1.60 24.43 22.57
N PHE A 353 -2.80 24.97 22.74
CA PHE A 353 -2.98 26.34 23.25
C PHE A 353 -2.41 26.52 24.67
N CYS A 354 -2.56 25.52 25.54
CA CYS A 354 -1.94 25.54 26.87
C CYS A 354 -0.40 25.61 26.82
N GLN A 355 0.24 25.19 25.73
CA GLN A 355 1.69 25.31 25.55
C GLN A 355 2.16 26.74 25.25
N LEU A 356 1.26 27.66 24.88
CA LEU A 356 1.58 29.06 24.55
C LEU A 356 1.91 29.89 25.82
N SER A 357 1.41 29.50 26.98
CA SER A 357 1.68 30.19 28.26
C SER A 357 2.58 29.29 29.15
N GLU A 358 3.69 29.82 29.61
CA GLU A 358 4.62 29.06 30.46
C GLU A 358 3.97 28.51 31.76
N LYS A 359 3.01 29.26 32.35
CA LYS A 359 2.29 28.82 33.55
C LYS A 359 1.39 27.61 33.26
N THR A 360 0.59 27.65 32.20
CA THR A 360 -0.32 26.57 31.79
C THR A 360 0.46 25.37 31.27
N LYS A 361 1.55 25.60 30.51
CA LYS A 361 2.49 24.58 30.05
C LYS A 361 3.10 23.79 31.22
N HIS A 362 3.58 24.50 32.25
CA HIS A 362 4.14 23.84 33.44
C HIS A 362 3.09 22.98 34.16
N GLY A 363 1.87 23.51 34.35
CA GLY A 363 0.77 22.78 34.98
C GLY A 363 0.36 21.55 34.19
N LEU A 364 0.17 21.69 32.87
CA LEU A 364 -0.18 20.59 31.95
C LEU A 364 0.90 19.50 31.95
N ASN A 365 2.17 19.88 31.82
CA ASN A 365 3.27 18.92 31.83
C ASN A 365 3.39 18.21 33.17
N LYS A 366 3.24 18.92 34.32
CA LYS A 366 3.20 18.32 35.64
C LYS A 366 2.09 17.27 35.77
N PHE A 367 0.92 17.53 35.18
CA PHE A 367 -0.19 16.58 35.15
C PHE A 367 0.13 15.36 34.27
N ILE A 368 0.49 15.57 32.98
CA ILE A 368 0.78 14.49 32.02
C ILE A 368 1.87 13.54 32.50
N TYR A 369 2.96 14.07 33.08
CA TYR A 369 4.11 13.28 33.52
C TYR A 369 4.01 12.87 35.01
N SER A 370 2.84 13.02 35.63
CA SER A 370 2.60 12.63 37.02
C SER A 370 2.61 11.11 37.20
N LYS A 371 2.86 10.68 38.44
CA LYS A 371 2.73 9.24 38.82
C LYS A 371 1.29 8.76 38.57
N THR A 372 0.31 9.61 38.88
CA THR A 372 -1.13 9.31 38.74
C THR A 372 -1.48 8.96 37.29
N ILE A 373 -1.09 9.78 36.31
CA ILE A 373 -1.36 9.49 34.89
C ILE A 373 -0.72 8.19 34.46
N ARG A 374 0.52 7.91 34.89
CA ARG A 374 1.19 6.63 34.56
C ARG A 374 0.42 5.44 35.12
N VAL A 375 -0.06 5.51 36.36
CA VAL A 375 -0.89 4.47 36.94
C VAL A 375 -2.21 4.32 36.17
N VAL A 376 -2.87 5.41 35.84
CA VAL A 376 -4.11 5.41 35.05
C VAL A 376 -3.91 4.76 33.68
N VAL A 377 -2.81 5.07 32.97
CA VAL A 377 -2.48 4.46 31.69
C VAL A 377 -2.24 2.95 31.84
N ILE A 378 -1.47 2.53 32.84
CA ILE A 378 -1.24 1.10 33.11
C ILE A 378 -2.56 0.38 33.41
N LEU A 379 -3.42 0.95 34.27
CA LEU A 379 -4.73 0.40 34.56
C LEU A 379 -5.61 0.35 33.29
N GLY A 380 -5.56 1.39 32.45
CA GLY A 380 -6.24 1.42 31.16
C GLY A 380 -5.83 0.27 30.23
N VAL A 381 -4.55 -0.07 30.17
CA VAL A 381 -4.05 -1.23 29.42
C VAL A 381 -4.61 -2.54 29.99
N PHE A 382 -4.61 -2.71 31.31
CA PHE A 382 -5.22 -3.91 31.93
C PHE A 382 -6.73 -3.99 31.71
N VAL A 383 -7.44 -2.87 31.79
CA VAL A 383 -8.88 -2.81 31.47
C VAL A 383 -9.13 -3.18 30.02
N MET A 384 -8.32 -2.66 29.10
CA MET A 384 -8.38 -3.01 27.67
C MET A 384 -8.15 -4.52 27.45
N MET A 385 -7.18 -5.12 28.12
CA MET A 385 -6.94 -6.57 28.08
C MET A 385 -8.15 -7.37 28.62
N GLY A 386 -8.68 -6.96 29.77
CA GLY A 386 -9.86 -7.59 30.37
C GLY A 386 -11.10 -7.48 29.48
N LEU A 387 -11.36 -6.31 28.91
CA LEU A 387 -12.45 -6.11 27.96
C LEU A 387 -12.28 -6.97 26.70
N SER A 388 -11.06 -7.06 26.16
CA SER A 388 -10.77 -7.88 24.98
C SER A 388 -11.07 -9.35 25.25
N ILE A 389 -10.61 -9.89 26.38
CA ILE A 389 -10.87 -11.28 26.78
C ILE A 389 -12.37 -11.52 26.94
N TRP A 390 -13.08 -10.59 27.58
CA TRP A 390 -14.55 -10.69 27.77
C TRP A 390 -15.31 -10.60 26.45
N MET A 391 -14.89 -9.73 25.53
CA MET A 391 -15.57 -9.54 24.23
C MET A 391 -15.30 -10.66 23.22
N THR A 392 -14.12 -11.30 23.26
CA THR A 392 -13.69 -12.29 22.25
C THR A 392 -14.74 -13.39 21.97
N PRO A 393 -15.44 -13.99 22.96
CA PRO A 393 -16.47 -15.00 22.69
C PRO A 393 -17.73 -14.45 21.99
N HIS A 394 -17.94 -13.14 22.03
CA HIS A 394 -19.12 -12.46 21.48
C HIS A 394 -18.85 -11.76 20.14
N LEU A 395 -17.61 -11.82 19.65
CA LEU A 395 -17.25 -11.20 18.37
C LEU A 395 -17.63 -12.13 17.21
N SER A 396 -18.31 -11.57 16.21
CA SER A 396 -18.59 -12.30 14.96
C SER A 396 -17.30 -12.64 14.23
N SER A 397 -17.16 -13.87 13.77
CA SER A 397 -15.95 -14.45 13.19
C SER A 397 -15.41 -13.73 11.93
N SER A 398 -16.21 -12.92 11.26
CA SER A 398 -15.86 -12.35 9.95
C SER A 398 -14.95 -11.12 9.97
N SER A 399 -14.83 -10.42 11.10
CA SER A 399 -14.05 -9.16 11.18
C SER A 399 -13.03 -9.12 12.33
N SER A 400 -13.04 -10.09 13.24
CA SER A 400 -12.18 -10.14 14.42
C SER A 400 -11.14 -11.25 14.30
N VAL A 401 -9.95 -11.01 14.87
CA VAL A 401 -8.90 -12.03 15.01
C VAL A 401 -8.97 -12.59 16.42
N SER A 402 -9.19 -13.88 16.53
CA SER A 402 -9.12 -14.60 17.81
C SER A 402 -7.66 -14.85 18.23
N PRO A 403 -7.38 -15.17 19.50
CA PRO A 403 -6.06 -15.63 19.93
C PRO A 403 -5.55 -16.84 19.13
N GLU A 404 -6.44 -17.73 18.69
CA GLU A 404 -6.12 -18.90 17.88
C GLU A 404 -5.72 -18.50 16.46
N ASP A 405 -6.45 -17.56 15.82
CA ASP A 405 -6.10 -17.02 14.52
C ASP A 405 -4.75 -16.32 14.53
N LEU A 406 -4.47 -15.53 15.59
CA LEU A 406 -3.18 -14.90 15.77
C LEU A 406 -2.07 -15.93 15.93
N LEU A 407 -2.31 -17.00 16.68
CA LEU A 407 -1.36 -18.10 16.84
C LEU A 407 -1.15 -18.85 15.51
N HIS A 408 -2.21 -19.05 14.72
CA HIS A 408 -2.13 -19.62 13.37
C HIS A 408 -1.28 -18.72 12.45
N PHE A 409 -1.53 -17.42 12.46
CA PHE A 409 -0.72 -16.47 11.71
C PHE A 409 0.77 -16.57 12.09
N PHE A 410 1.11 -16.63 13.39
CA PHE A 410 2.50 -16.80 13.82
C PHE A 410 3.08 -18.16 13.40
N LYS A 411 2.30 -19.24 13.51
CA LYS A 411 2.72 -20.57 13.02
C LYS A 411 3.08 -20.51 11.54
N ASP A 412 2.22 -19.92 10.71
CA ASP A 412 2.47 -19.79 9.27
C ASP A 412 3.71 -18.94 8.94
N GLN A 413 4.01 -17.94 9.76
CA GLN A 413 5.18 -17.09 9.56
C GLN A 413 6.51 -17.71 10.05
N TYR A 414 6.46 -18.58 11.07
CA TYR A 414 7.67 -19.02 11.79
C TYR A 414 7.80 -20.54 11.96
N LEU A 415 6.80 -21.35 11.59
CA LEU A 415 6.88 -22.80 11.69
C LEU A 415 7.36 -23.40 10.36
N LEU A 416 8.43 -24.19 10.41
CA LEU A 416 8.84 -25.02 9.27
C LEU A 416 7.88 -26.21 9.14
N LYS A 417 7.21 -26.28 7.99
CA LYS A 417 6.30 -27.40 7.66
C LYS A 417 7.01 -28.38 6.73
N ALA A 418 6.69 -29.65 6.86
CA ALA A 418 7.27 -30.71 5.99
C ALA A 418 6.95 -30.46 4.50
N ASP A 419 5.76 -29.93 4.21
CA ASP A 419 5.29 -29.63 2.86
C ASP A 419 6.18 -28.61 2.15
N TYR A 420 6.88 -27.72 2.90
CA TYR A 420 7.82 -26.73 2.33
C TYR A 420 9.05 -27.37 1.68
N PHE A 421 9.24 -28.69 1.86
CA PHE A 421 10.33 -29.45 1.24
C PHE A 421 9.81 -30.46 0.21
N SER A 422 8.52 -30.49 -0.07
CA SER A 422 7.89 -31.44 -1.01
C SER A 422 8.33 -31.23 -2.45
N SER A 423 8.61 -29.98 -2.84
CA SER A 423 9.13 -29.63 -4.17
C SER A 423 10.08 -28.44 -4.08
N LEU A 424 10.96 -28.29 -5.08
CA LEU A 424 11.88 -27.14 -5.16
C LEU A 424 11.12 -25.79 -5.15
N TYR A 425 9.90 -25.75 -5.65
CA TYR A 425 9.08 -24.53 -5.73
C TYR A 425 8.49 -24.11 -4.38
N GLU A 426 8.41 -25.01 -3.41
CA GLU A 426 7.98 -24.72 -2.05
C GLU A 426 9.13 -24.29 -1.12
N TRP A 427 10.38 -24.58 -1.50
CA TRP A 427 11.57 -24.18 -0.73
C TRP A 427 11.63 -22.68 -0.36
N PRO A 428 11.18 -21.73 -1.18
CA PRO A 428 11.13 -20.33 -0.78
C PRO A 428 10.40 -20.09 0.54
N LEU A 429 9.35 -20.85 0.84
CA LEU A 429 8.63 -20.74 2.12
C LEU A 429 9.52 -21.16 3.29
N ALA A 430 10.24 -22.29 3.17
CA ALA A 430 11.20 -22.74 4.17
C ALA A 430 12.33 -21.73 4.36
N LEU A 431 12.91 -21.20 3.28
CA LEU A 431 13.98 -20.21 3.31
C LEU A 431 13.53 -18.93 4.02
N MET A 432 12.32 -18.45 3.74
CA MET A 432 11.76 -17.26 4.41
C MET A 432 11.62 -17.48 5.92
N VAL A 433 11.12 -18.64 6.35
CA VAL A 433 11.04 -19.00 7.78
C VAL A 433 12.44 -19.02 8.41
N MET A 434 13.42 -19.63 7.75
CA MET A 434 14.81 -19.65 8.24
C MET A 434 15.41 -18.24 8.37
N ILE A 435 15.17 -17.36 7.39
CA ILE A 435 15.62 -15.96 7.42
C ILE A 435 14.99 -15.23 8.61
N ARG A 436 13.69 -15.38 8.84
CA ARG A 436 12.99 -14.77 9.98
C ARG A 436 13.56 -15.27 11.32
N TRP A 437 13.82 -16.56 11.47
CA TRP A 437 14.47 -17.09 12.66
C TRP A 437 15.87 -16.51 12.86
N GLY A 438 16.63 -16.34 11.79
CA GLY A 438 17.94 -15.70 11.86
C GLY A 438 17.85 -14.26 12.39
N VAL A 439 16.84 -13.49 11.97
CA VAL A 439 16.57 -12.13 12.48
C VAL A 439 16.19 -12.18 13.96
N ILE A 440 15.37 -13.16 14.39
CA ILE A 440 15.01 -13.33 15.81
C ILE A 440 16.27 -13.66 16.65
N VAL A 441 17.17 -14.51 16.16
CA VAL A 441 18.45 -14.79 16.84
C VAL A 441 19.28 -13.51 16.99
N LEU A 442 19.36 -12.68 15.97
CA LEU A 442 20.03 -11.37 16.04
C LEU A 442 19.34 -10.44 17.05
N MET A 443 18.03 -10.47 17.13
CA MET A 443 17.25 -9.70 18.13
C MET A 443 17.58 -10.16 19.55
N ILE A 444 17.53 -11.47 19.80
CA ILE A 444 17.87 -12.06 21.12
C ILE A 444 19.30 -11.70 21.50
N TYR A 445 20.26 -11.86 20.58
CA TYR A 445 21.65 -11.44 20.81
C TYR A 445 21.74 -9.95 21.20
N THR A 446 20.98 -9.10 20.51
CA THR A 446 20.91 -7.66 20.78
C THR A 446 20.43 -7.38 22.22
N LEU A 447 19.41 -8.11 22.69
CA LEU A 447 18.90 -7.98 24.06
C LEU A 447 19.96 -8.36 25.11
N PHE A 448 20.76 -9.41 24.88
CA PHE A 448 21.88 -9.73 25.75
C PHE A 448 22.96 -8.64 25.81
N LYS A 449 23.07 -7.82 24.75
CA LYS A 449 23.99 -6.69 24.66
C LYS A 449 23.40 -5.35 25.12
N TRP A 450 22.26 -5.34 25.79
CA TRP A 450 21.49 -4.15 26.18
C TRP A 450 22.33 -3.01 26.74
N LYS A 451 23.28 -3.31 27.64
CA LYS A 451 24.14 -2.30 28.29
C LYS A 451 25.06 -1.57 27.31
N SER A 452 25.45 -2.22 26.23
CA SER A 452 26.33 -1.67 25.17
C SER A 452 25.60 -1.07 24.01
N LEU A 453 24.26 -1.10 23.98
CA LEU A 453 23.46 -0.54 22.90
C LEU A 453 23.52 0.99 22.91
N ASN A 454 23.56 1.57 21.71
CA ASN A 454 23.38 3.00 21.53
C ASN A 454 21.92 3.43 21.75
N ASP A 455 21.68 4.73 21.86
CA ASP A 455 20.35 5.28 22.17
C ASP A 455 19.31 4.93 21.12
N LEU A 456 19.68 4.89 19.82
CA LEU A 456 18.80 4.49 18.74
C LEU A 456 18.26 3.07 18.94
N MET A 457 19.17 2.12 19.25
CA MET A 457 18.77 0.73 19.46
C MET A 457 17.87 0.57 20.67
N LYS A 458 18.18 1.25 21.76
CA LYS A 458 17.33 1.25 22.96
C LYS A 458 15.96 1.83 22.66
N TRP A 459 15.91 2.94 21.94
CA TRP A 459 14.67 3.57 21.53
C TRP A 459 13.83 2.62 20.65
N LEU A 460 14.42 2.02 19.61
CA LEU A 460 13.76 1.05 18.75
C LEU A 460 13.19 -0.13 19.56
N LEU A 461 14.00 -0.76 20.40
CA LEU A 461 13.56 -1.93 21.17
C LEU A 461 12.45 -1.57 22.18
N VAL A 462 12.58 -0.46 22.91
CA VAL A 462 11.55 -0.06 23.89
C VAL A 462 10.24 0.25 23.19
N THR A 463 10.26 0.97 22.07
CA THR A 463 9.03 1.28 21.32
C THR A 463 8.40 0.02 20.73
N GLN A 464 9.20 -0.94 20.26
CA GLN A 464 8.71 -2.25 19.79
C GLN A 464 8.05 -3.04 20.92
N PHE A 465 8.69 -3.11 22.09
CA PHE A 465 8.09 -3.79 23.25
C PHE A 465 6.76 -3.15 23.67
N ILE A 466 6.66 -1.82 23.65
CA ILE A 466 5.40 -1.14 23.92
C ILE A 466 4.33 -1.56 22.90
N MET A 467 4.66 -1.58 21.59
CA MET A 467 3.72 -2.01 20.56
C MET A 467 3.26 -3.46 20.74
N ILE A 468 4.19 -4.36 21.06
CA ILE A 468 3.85 -5.77 21.32
C ILE A 468 2.96 -5.90 22.55
N ILE A 469 3.34 -5.30 23.67
CA ILE A 469 2.59 -5.47 24.93
C ILE A 469 1.22 -4.82 24.86
N VAL A 470 1.11 -3.63 24.27
CA VAL A 470 -0.15 -2.87 24.30
C VAL A 470 -1.09 -3.25 23.17
N PHE A 471 -0.58 -3.58 21.97
CA PHE A 471 -1.39 -3.71 20.77
C PHE A 471 -1.31 -5.07 20.07
N TYR A 472 -0.18 -5.78 20.14
CA TYR A 472 0.07 -6.94 19.31
C TYR A 472 0.34 -8.20 20.14
N ASN A 473 -0.64 -8.59 20.94
CA ASN A 473 -0.59 -9.79 21.76
C ASN A 473 -1.98 -10.46 21.87
N PRO A 474 -2.05 -11.75 22.23
CA PRO A 474 -3.31 -12.49 22.32
C PRO A 474 -4.35 -11.89 23.28
N LEU A 475 -3.92 -11.16 24.30
CA LEU A 475 -4.83 -10.60 25.31
C LEU A 475 -5.62 -9.39 24.83
N VAL A 476 -5.20 -8.76 23.73
CA VAL A 476 -5.86 -7.56 23.16
C VAL A 476 -6.36 -7.77 21.73
N CYS A 477 -6.03 -8.91 21.09
CA CYS A 477 -6.27 -9.13 19.66
C CYS A 477 -7.75 -8.98 19.29
N GLY A 478 -8.69 -9.49 20.07
CA GLY A 478 -10.12 -9.41 19.82
C GLY A 478 -10.60 -7.95 19.75
N LEU A 479 -10.30 -7.15 20.76
CA LEU A 479 -10.70 -5.74 20.83
C LEU A 479 -10.05 -4.91 19.73
N ILE A 480 -8.73 -5.05 19.54
CA ILE A 480 -7.98 -4.23 18.57
C ILE A 480 -8.37 -4.61 17.14
N SER A 481 -8.52 -5.90 16.83
CA SER A 481 -8.93 -6.34 15.49
C SER A 481 -10.35 -5.90 15.15
N THR A 482 -11.27 -5.88 16.11
CA THR A 482 -12.63 -5.34 15.91
C THR A 482 -12.60 -3.84 15.61
N ALA A 483 -11.74 -3.08 16.30
CA ALA A 483 -11.58 -1.65 16.07
C ALA A 483 -10.91 -1.35 14.71
N LEU A 484 -10.01 -2.22 14.23
CA LEU A 484 -9.20 -2.01 13.03
C LEU A 484 -9.62 -2.85 11.82
N THR A 485 -10.26 -3.94 11.98
CA THR A 485 -10.43 -5.12 11.11
C THR A 485 -9.28 -6.14 11.24
N GLY A 486 -9.59 -7.43 11.07
CA GLY A 486 -8.61 -8.52 11.21
C GLY A 486 -7.40 -8.36 10.27
N ILE A 487 -7.65 -7.99 9.01
CA ILE A 487 -6.60 -7.77 7.99
C ILE A 487 -5.66 -6.62 8.37
N VAL A 488 -6.16 -5.54 8.96
CA VAL A 488 -5.32 -4.41 9.41
C VAL A 488 -4.55 -4.80 10.67
N TYR A 489 -5.15 -5.59 11.55
CA TYR A 489 -4.50 -6.05 12.78
C TYR A 489 -3.25 -6.89 12.50
N THR A 490 -3.32 -7.84 11.57
CA THR A 490 -2.15 -8.67 11.19
C THR A 490 -1.01 -7.82 10.61
N ARG A 491 -1.31 -6.69 9.97
CA ARG A 491 -0.32 -5.74 9.43
C ARG A 491 0.48 -4.97 10.50
N ILE A 492 0.08 -5.02 11.78
CA ILE A 492 0.90 -4.48 12.88
C ILE A 492 2.28 -5.14 12.90
N HIS A 493 2.39 -6.37 12.40
CA HIS A 493 3.67 -7.05 12.24
C HIS A 493 4.68 -6.23 11.42
N GLU A 494 4.25 -5.49 10.42
CA GLU A 494 5.12 -4.67 9.55
C GLU A 494 5.80 -3.52 10.31
N ILE A 495 5.17 -2.94 11.32
CA ILE A 495 5.76 -1.89 12.15
C ILE A 495 6.54 -2.46 13.34
N VAL A 496 6.16 -3.64 13.83
CA VAL A 496 6.88 -4.35 14.89
C VAL A 496 8.21 -4.92 14.36
N MET A 497 8.19 -5.55 13.18
CA MET A 497 9.39 -6.05 12.49
C MET A 497 9.83 -5.09 11.37
N SER A 498 9.99 -3.82 11.71
CA SER A 498 10.29 -2.76 10.74
C SER A 498 11.66 -2.91 10.09
N LEU A 499 11.81 -2.33 8.88
CA LEU A 499 13.08 -2.27 8.15
C LEU A 499 14.21 -1.65 8.99
N VAL A 500 13.88 -0.64 9.81
CA VAL A 500 14.85 0.04 10.69
C VAL A 500 15.39 -0.94 11.71
N LEU A 501 14.52 -1.71 12.34
CA LEU A 501 14.88 -2.69 13.37
C LEU A 501 15.74 -3.81 12.78
N ILE A 502 15.34 -4.34 11.65
CA ILE A 502 16.07 -5.41 10.92
C ILE A 502 17.47 -4.94 10.54
N ALA A 503 17.60 -3.75 9.95
CA ALA A 503 18.89 -3.20 9.58
C ALA A 503 19.78 -2.94 10.79
N ALA A 504 19.20 -2.50 11.91
CA ALA A 504 19.90 -2.33 13.16
C ALA A 504 20.45 -3.66 13.68
N PHE A 505 19.68 -4.74 13.66
CA PHE A 505 20.12 -6.09 14.02
C PHE A 505 21.23 -6.61 13.09
N ILE A 506 21.10 -6.41 11.79
CA ILE A 506 22.13 -6.76 10.81
C ILE A 506 23.45 -6.03 11.13
N SER A 507 23.38 -4.73 11.43
CA SER A 507 24.55 -3.92 11.77
C SER A 507 25.25 -4.42 13.04
N LEU A 508 24.50 -4.72 14.07
CA LEU A 508 25.05 -5.27 15.33
C LEU A 508 25.62 -6.67 15.12
N GLY A 509 24.93 -7.52 14.39
CA GLY A 509 25.38 -8.86 14.07
C GLY A 509 26.68 -8.84 13.24
N TYR A 510 26.77 -7.96 12.25
CA TYR A 510 27.97 -7.81 11.44
C TYR A 510 29.18 -7.36 12.26
N ASN A 511 29.02 -6.44 13.19
CA ASN A 511 30.11 -5.94 14.04
C ASN A 511 30.56 -6.97 15.08
N SER A 512 29.79 -8.01 15.32
CA SER A 512 30.14 -9.14 16.19
C SER A 512 30.85 -10.24 15.41
N LYS A 513 32.03 -10.68 15.88
CA LYS A 513 32.74 -11.81 15.26
C LYS A 513 31.86 -13.08 15.24
N THR A 514 31.12 -13.33 16.30
CA THR A 514 30.26 -14.52 16.47
C THR A 514 29.04 -14.48 15.53
N MET A 515 28.40 -13.32 15.38
CA MET A 515 27.16 -13.18 14.61
C MET A 515 27.39 -12.87 13.12
N ARG A 516 28.63 -12.55 12.73
CA ARG A 516 28.94 -12.22 11.32
C ARG A 516 28.66 -13.38 10.38
N PHE A 517 28.95 -14.60 10.81
CA PHE A 517 28.64 -15.80 10.03
C PHE A 517 27.13 -15.92 9.78
N LEU A 518 26.31 -15.65 10.80
CA LEU A 518 24.84 -15.67 10.64
C LEU A 518 24.37 -14.64 9.61
N VAL A 519 24.89 -13.41 9.63
CA VAL A 519 24.53 -12.37 8.63
C VAL A 519 24.89 -12.82 7.22
N VAL A 520 26.06 -13.41 7.02
CA VAL A 520 26.48 -13.95 5.72
C VAL A 520 25.58 -15.11 5.30
N LEU A 521 25.27 -16.04 6.21
CA LEU A 521 24.36 -17.15 5.94
C LEU A 521 22.96 -16.64 5.52
N LEU A 522 22.42 -15.68 6.24
CA LEU A 522 21.12 -15.07 5.90
C LEU A 522 21.14 -14.43 4.51
N SER A 523 22.25 -13.82 4.11
CA SER A 523 22.40 -13.26 2.77
C SER A 523 22.44 -14.34 1.68
N CYS A 524 23.12 -15.48 1.93
CA CYS A 524 23.10 -16.61 1.03
C CYS A 524 21.71 -17.24 0.91
N LEU A 525 20.99 -17.39 2.02
CA LEU A 525 19.60 -17.86 2.02
C LEU A 525 18.68 -16.92 1.25
N SER A 526 18.90 -15.62 1.37
CA SER A 526 18.13 -14.60 0.62
C SER A 526 18.38 -14.68 -0.90
N MET A 527 19.62 -14.92 -1.32
CA MET A 527 19.94 -15.16 -2.75
C MET A 527 19.26 -16.44 -3.26
N ALA A 528 19.32 -17.51 -2.48
CA ALA A 528 18.64 -18.77 -2.84
C ALA A 528 17.12 -18.58 -2.94
N TYR A 529 16.52 -17.86 -1.99
CA TYR A 529 15.10 -17.52 -2.00
C TYR A 529 14.71 -16.79 -3.29
N LEU A 530 15.39 -15.69 -3.61
CA LEU A 530 15.10 -14.90 -4.81
C LEU A 530 15.29 -15.72 -6.09
N GLY A 531 16.38 -16.50 -6.18
CA GLY A 531 16.65 -17.33 -7.34
C GLY A 531 15.57 -18.38 -7.60
N ILE A 532 15.22 -19.16 -6.58
CA ILE A 532 14.19 -20.22 -6.71
C ILE A 532 12.80 -19.61 -6.97
N LYS A 533 12.45 -18.55 -6.25
CA LYS A 533 11.15 -17.88 -6.42
C LYS A 533 11.03 -17.29 -7.83
N THR A 534 12.09 -16.67 -8.35
CA THR A 534 12.13 -16.14 -9.72
C THR A 534 11.95 -17.23 -10.78
N ILE A 535 12.69 -18.34 -10.65
CA ILE A 535 12.59 -19.47 -11.59
C ILE A 535 11.18 -20.07 -11.55
N GLY A 536 10.63 -20.30 -10.35
CA GLY A 536 9.28 -20.81 -10.19
C GLY A 536 8.23 -19.91 -10.81
N TYR A 537 8.34 -18.60 -10.54
CA TYR A 537 7.43 -17.60 -11.08
C TYR A 537 7.50 -17.53 -12.62
N LEU A 538 8.69 -17.42 -13.18
CA LEU A 538 8.86 -17.40 -14.63
C LEU A 538 8.30 -18.66 -15.29
N LYS A 539 8.53 -19.84 -14.73
CA LYS A 539 8.01 -21.09 -15.29
C LYS A 539 6.48 -21.11 -15.31
N THR A 540 5.82 -20.66 -14.23
CA THR A 540 4.37 -20.62 -14.14
C THR A 540 3.79 -19.62 -15.14
N GLU A 541 4.34 -18.41 -15.18
CA GLU A 541 3.81 -17.32 -16.01
C GLU A 541 4.15 -17.52 -17.50
N PHE A 542 5.33 -18.06 -17.85
CA PHE A 542 5.64 -18.42 -19.25
C PHE A 542 4.72 -19.51 -19.80
N ASN A 543 4.32 -20.46 -18.95
CA ASN A 543 3.33 -21.44 -19.38
C ASN A 543 1.97 -20.79 -19.63
N GLN A 544 1.55 -19.85 -18.77
CA GLN A 544 0.28 -19.12 -18.96
C GLN A 544 0.32 -18.21 -20.19
N ILE A 545 1.40 -17.45 -20.39
CA ILE A 545 1.57 -16.57 -21.57
C ILE A 545 1.71 -17.40 -22.85
N GLY A 546 2.34 -18.56 -22.80
CA GLY A 546 2.50 -19.48 -23.94
C GLY A 546 1.15 -20.07 -24.41
N GLU A 547 0.14 -20.09 -23.56
CA GLU A 547 -1.23 -20.45 -23.90
C GLU A 547 -2.03 -19.26 -24.48
N LEU A 548 -1.56 -18.00 -24.27
CA LEU A 548 -2.18 -16.80 -24.80
C LEU A 548 -1.61 -16.50 -26.19
N THR A 549 -2.42 -16.60 -27.21
CA THR A 549 -2.01 -16.41 -28.60
C THR A 549 -1.55 -14.99 -28.92
N THR A 550 -2.01 -13.97 -28.16
CA THR A 550 -1.72 -12.54 -28.40
C THR A 550 -1.74 -11.72 -27.09
N TYR A 551 -0.68 -11.86 -26.29
CA TYR A 551 -0.53 -11.05 -25.09
C TYR A 551 0.02 -9.65 -25.40
N ASN A 552 -0.69 -8.60 -24.97
CA ASN A 552 -0.23 -7.22 -25.12
C ASN A 552 0.64 -6.81 -23.92
N HIS A 553 1.96 -6.91 -24.08
CA HIS A 553 2.92 -6.57 -23.03
C HIS A 553 2.84 -5.10 -22.57
N LEU A 554 2.36 -4.19 -23.42
CA LEU A 554 2.23 -2.78 -23.06
C LEU A 554 1.10 -2.53 -22.06
N TYR A 555 -0.06 -3.12 -22.33
CA TYR A 555 -1.25 -3.05 -21.47
C TYR A 555 -1.27 -4.15 -20.41
N ARG A 556 -0.40 -5.17 -20.55
CA ARG A 556 -0.30 -6.32 -19.65
C ARG A 556 -1.62 -7.12 -19.54
N LEU A 557 -2.32 -7.19 -20.64
CA LEU A 557 -3.61 -7.86 -20.84
C LEU A 557 -3.60 -8.66 -22.16
N GLU A 558 -4.57 -9.57 -22.29
CA GLU A 558 -4.84 -10.25 -23.53
C GLU A 558 -5.35 -9.24 -24.58
N GLN A 559 -4.79 -9.27 -25.80
CA GLN A 559 -5.22 -8.38 -26.89
C GLN A 559 -6.70 -8.61 -27.23
N GLU A 560 -7.14 -9.85 -27.21
CA GLU A 560 -8.53 -10.24 -27.48
C GLU A 560 -9.51 -9.60 -26.51
N MET A 561 -9.15 -9.44 -25.23
CA MET A 561 -9.98 -8.74 -24.25
C MET A 561 -10.04 -7.23 -24.54
N ILE A 562 -8.90 -6.64 -24.94
CA ILE A 562 -8.84 -5.23 -25.34
C ILE A 562 -9.76 -5.00 -26.56
N ASP A 563 -9.71 -5.90 -27.55
CA ASP A 563 -10.53 -5.79 -28.75
C ASP A 563 -12.03 -5.91 -28.46
N VAL A 564 -12.42 -6.83 -27.55
CA VAL A 564 -13.81 -6.96 -27.08
C VAL A 564 -14.28 -5.70 -26.36
N SER A 565 -13.44 -5.15 -25.46
CA SER A 565 -13.77 -3.93 -24.73
C SER A 565 -13.95 -2.74 -25.68
N ASN A 566 -13.05 -2.55 -26.64
CA ASN A 566 -13.16 -1.50 -27.64
C ASN A 566 -14.45 -1.64 -28.45
N LYS A 567 -14.80 -2.87 -28.83
CA LYS A 567 -16.03 -3.11 -29.58
C LYS A 567 -17.30 -2.87 -28.77
N LEU A 568 -17.26 -3.22 -27.47
CA LEU A 568 -18.36 -2.93 -26.55
C LEU A 568 -18.57 -1.41 -26.40
N GLU A 569 -17.49 -0.66 -26.13
CA GLU A 569 -17.54 0.81 -26.03
C GLU A 569 -18.06 1.47 -27.31
N GLU A 570 -17.55 1.05 -28.49
CA GLU A 570 -18.04 1.52 -29.80
C GLU A 570 -19.55 1.28 -29.97
N THR A 571 -20.02 0.09 -29.56
CA THR A 571 -21.44 -0.28 -29.68
C THR A 571 -22.30 0.58 -28.75
N ILE A 572 -21.89 0.77 -27.50
CA ILE A 572 -22.58 1.60 -26.50
C ILE A 572 -22.68 3.06 -27.01
N GLU A 573 -21.58 3.60 -27.55
CA GLU A 573 -21.52 4.97 -28.07
C GLU A 573 -22.47 5.15 -29.28
N VAL A 574 -22.44 4.21 -30.23
CA VAL A 574 -23.31 4.24 -31.40
C VAL A 574 -24.79 4.16 -31.02
N GLU A 575 -25.13 3.31 -30.05
CA GLU A 575 -26.51 3.13 -29.60
C GLU A 575 -26.94 4.22 -28.59
N LYS A 576 -26.02 5.10 -28.17
CA LYS A 576 -26.26 6.17 -27.19
C LYS A 576 -26.91 5.66 -25.90
N GLN A 577 -26.53 4.47 -25.49
CA GLN A 577 -27.01 3.88 -24.26
C GLN A 577 -26.35 4.57 -23.06
N ASN A 578 -27.12 4.83 -22.01
CA ASN A 578 -26.59 5.42 -20.76
C ASN A 578 -26.21 4.33 -19.79
N ARG A 579 -24.91 3.97 -19.77
CA ARG A 579 -24.30 3.00 -18.85
C ARG A 579 -25.07 1.68 -18.75
N PRO A 580 -25.14 0.90 -19.85
CA PRO A 580 -25.82 -0.39 -19.82
C PRO A 580 -25.12 -1.37 -18.86
N LEU A 581 -25.87 -2.33 -18.31
CA LEU A 581 -25.32 -3.37 -17.45
C LEU A 581 -24.66 -4.45 -18.31
N VAL A 582 -23.39 -4.74 -18.04
CA VAL A 582 -22.58 -5.77 -18.71
C VAL A 582 -22.35 -6.94 -17.78
N LEU A 583 -22.73 -8.13 -18.19
CA LEU A 583 -22.48 -9.39 -17.47
C LEU A 583 -21.24 -10.08 -18.01
N THR A 584 -20.30 -10.43 -17.13
CA THR A 584 -19.10 -11.19 -17.47
C THR A 584 -18.58 -11.99 -16.28
N ALA A 585 -17.86 -13.07 -16.54
CA ALA A 585 -17.07 -13.79 -15.53
C ALA A 585 -15.60 -13.30 -15.45
N HIS A 586 -15.22 -12.27 -16.23
CA HIS A 586 -13.82 -11.84 -16.40
C HIS A 586 -13.58 -10.46 -15.82
N LEU A 587 -12.78 -10.42 -14.73
CA LEU A 587 -12.34 -9.17 -14.11
C LEU A 587 -11.45 -8.33 -15.04
N GLN A 588 -10.80 -8.96 -16.03
CA GLN A 588 -9.97 -8.26 -16.98
C GLN A 588 -10.72 -7.16 -17.74
N LEU A 589 -12.01 -7.35 -18.01
CA LEU A 589 -12.82 -6.31 -18.63
C LEU A 589 -12.91 -5.04 -17.78
N ASN A 590 -12.82 -5.16 -16.45
CA ASN A 590 -12.86 -4.01 -15.53
C ASN A 590 -11.58 -3.17 -15.53
N TYR A 591 -10.45 -3.68 -16.04
CA TYR A 591 -9.22 -2.88 -16.22
C TYR A 591 -9.32 -1.90 -17.40
N LEU A 592 -10.27 -2.11 -18.28
CA LEU A 592 -10.49 -1.31 -19.50
C LEU A 592 -11.63 -0.32 -19.24
N ALA A 593 -11.64 0.79 -19.90
CA ALA A 593 -12.50 1.94 -19.61
C ALA A 593 -14.02 1.72 -19.76
N HIS A 594 -14.88 2.64 -19.29
CA HIS A 594 -16.13 2.24 -18.76
C HIS A 594 -17.28 3.22 -18.86
N ASN A 595 -17.96 3.17 -19.98
CA ASN A 595 -19.28 3.77 -20.14
C ASN A 595 -20.42 2.80 -19.78
N TYR A 596 -20.14 1.79 -18.96
CA TYR A 596 -21.09 0.74 -18.58
C TYR A 596 -20.98 0.38 -17.09
N GLU A 597 -22.02 -0.26 -16.57
CA GLU A 597 -21.99 -0.91 -15.25
C GLU A 597 -21.62 -2.39 -15.44
N MET A 598 -20.84 -2.95 -14.49
CA MET A 598 -20.44 -4.34 -14.56
C MET A 598 -21.17 -5.19 -13.54
N LEU A 599 -21.76 -6.29 -13.98
CA LEU A 599 -22.23 -7.37 -13.14
C LEU A 599 -21.20 -8.52 -13.20
N TYR A 600 -20.03 -8.26 -12.61
CA TYR A 600 -18.91 -9.21 -12.67
C TYR A 600 -18.96 -10.24 -11.57
N THR A 601 -19.13 -9.83 -10.33
CA THR A 601 -18.96 -10.70 -9.20
C THR A 601 -19.98 -10.45 -8.12
N VAL A 602 -20.19 -11.48 -7.37
CA VAL A 602 -20.74 -11.47 -6.04
C VAL A 602 -19.98 -10.59 -5.05
N ASN A 603 -18.71 -10.30 -5.32
CA ASN A 603 -17.81 -9.48 -4.47
C ASN A 603 -17.68 -8.04 -4.95
N GLN A 604 -18.73 -7.43 -5.47
CA GLN A 604 -18.76 -5.99 -5.73
C GLN A 604 -18.55 -5.19 -4.43
N ASP A 605 -18.99 -5.73 -3.30
CA ASP A 605 -18.56 -5.31 -1.97
C ASP A 605 -17.40 -6.19 -1.52
N ARG A 606 -16.21 -5.65 -1.39
CA ARG A 606 -14.96 -6.33 -0.95
C ARG A 606 -15.06 -7.15 0.35
N HIS A 607 -16.20 -7.15 1.00
CA HIS A 607 -16.45 -7.78 2.30
C HIS A 607 -17.09 -9.15 2.24
N LEU A 608 -17.41 -9.68 1.04
CA LEU A 608 -18.26 -10.87 0.89
C LEU A 608 -17.46 -12.11 0.43
N TYR A 609 -16.40 -12.47 1.16
CA TYR A 609 -15.78 -13.80 1.05
C TYR A 609 -16.45 -14.86 1.95
N ASP A 610 -17.65 -14.58 2.49
CA ASP A 610 -18.30 -15.41 3.47
C ASP A 610 -19.32 -16.37 2.79
N GLU A 611 -19.42 -17.61 3.26
CA GLU A 611 -20.43 -18.59 2.80
C GLU A 611 -21.86 -18.05 2.93
N THR A 612 -22.12 -17.24 3.96
CA THR A 612 -23.40 -16.55 4.16
C THR A 612 -23.74 -15.54 3.06
N ALA A 613 -22.73 -14.97 2.40
CA ALA A 613 -22.94 -14.10 1.25
C ALA A 613 -23.33 -14.89 0.00
N ARG A 614 -22.78 -16.10 -0.16
CA ARG A 614 -23.14 -17.01 -1.25
C ARG A 614 -24.61 -17.41 -1.18
N GLU A 615 -25.11 -17.72 0.00
CA GLU A 615 -26.54 -18.03 0.21
C GLU A 615 -27.45 -16.84 -0.07
N LYS A 616 -27.04 -15.62 0.31
CA LYS A 616 -27.81 -14.39 0.10
C LYS A 616 -27.77 -13.85 -1.33
N GLN A 617 -26.82 -14.26 -2.13
CA GLN A 617 -26.58 -13.78 -3.50
C GLN A 617 -26.49 -14.95 -4.51
N SER A 618 -27.23 -16.01 -4.28
CA SER A 618 -27.23 -17.23 -5.10
C SER A 618 -27.39 -16.92 -6.60
N ASP A 619 -28.25 -15.96 -6.93
CA ASP A 619 -28.55 -15.58 -8.31
C ASP A 619 -27.34 -14.92 -9.02
N LEU A 620 -26.60 -14.08 -8.34
CA LEU A 620 -25.38 -13.47 -8.88
C LEU A 620 -24.26 -14.51 -9.05
N TYR A 621 -24.20 -15.50 -8.16
CA TYR A 621 -23.27 -16.62 -8.31
C TYR A 621 -23.63 -17.47 -9.51
N LEU A 622 -24.91 -17.76 -9.71
CA LEU A 622 -25.38 -18.52 -10.87
C LEU A 622 -25.05 -17.78 -12.16
N LEU A 623 -25.36 -16.48 -12.27
CA LEU A 623 -25.04 -15.65 -13.44
C LEU A 623 -23.55 -15.69 -13.81
N ARG A 624 -22.67 -15.64 -12.80
CA ARG A 624 -21.22 -15.72 -13.04
C ARG A 624 -20.76 -17.13 -13.40
N ASP A 625 -21.22 -18.14 -12.63
CA ASP A 625 -20.68 -19.50 -12.72
C ASP A 625 -21.09 -20.17 -14.05
N VAL A 626 -22.26 -19.87 -14.58
CA VAL A 626 -22.68 -20.31 -15.92
C VAL A 626 -21.72 -19.83 -17.02
N LEU A 627 -21.09 -18.68 -16.85
CA LEU A 627 -20.15 -18.11 -17.82
C LEU A 627 -18.72 -18.62 -17.65
N LYS A 628 -18.46 -19.52 -16.68
CA LYS A 628 -17.12 -20.08 -16.46
C LYS A 628 -16.93 -21.38 -17.21
N LYS A 629 -15.75 -21.57 -17.76
CA LYS A 629 -15.34 -22.78 -18.49
C LYS A 629 -15.47 -24.07 -17.67
N SER A 630 -15.21 -24.01 -16.37
CA SER A 630 -15.17 -25.18 -15.48
C SER A 630 -16.51 -25.56 -14.88
N TYR A 631 -17.59 -24.85 -15.20
CA TYR A 631 -18.90 -25.09 -14.62
C TYR A 631 -19.78 -25.97 -15.51
N GLU A 632 -20.22 -27.10 -14.95
CA GLU A 632 -21.21 -27.97 -15.62
C GLU A 632 -22.61 -27.44 -15.33
N VAL A 633 -23.27 -26.96 -16.37
CA VAL A 633 -24.58 -26.28 -16.28
C VAL A 633 -25.69 -27.26 -16.61
N GLY A 634 -26.68 -27.39 -15.72
CA GLY A 634 -27.93 -28.10 -15.95
C GLY A 634 -28.91 -27.27 -16.80
N GLN A 635 -29.92 -27.95 -17.36
CA GLN A 635 -30.95 -27.29 -18.19
C GLN A 635 -31.79 -26.29 -17.38
N ASP A 636 -32.12 -26.62 -16.16
CA ASP A 636 -32.93 -25.78 -15.24
C ASP A 636 -32.12 -24.53 -14.82
N GLU A 637 -30.82 -24.71 -14.52
CA GLU A 637 -29.93 -23.59 -14.18
C GLU A 637 -29.79 -22.61 -15.36
N LEU A 638 -29.73 -23.13 -16.59
CA LEU A 638 -29.60 -22.28 -17.77
C LEU A 638 -30.90 -21.51 -18.07
N GLN A 639 -32.06 -22.10 -17.80
CA GLN A 639 -33.34 -21.38 -17.88
C GLN A 639 -33.42 -20.29 -16.81
N GLN A 640 -32.99 -20.59 -15.59
CA GLN A 640 -32.92 -19.63 -14.52
C GLN A 640 -31.93 -18.49 -14.87
N PHE A 641 -30.79 -18.82 -15.46
CA PHE A 641 -29.81 -17.84 -15.93
C PHE A 641 -30.43 -16.85 -16.96
N VAL A 642 -31.14 -17.34 -17.97
CA VAL A 642 -31.81 -16.49 -18.97
C VAL A 642 -32.84 -15.57 -18.30
N HIS A 643 -33.63 -16.10 -17.37
CA HIS A 643 -34.59 -15.29 -16.60
C HIS A 643 -33.90 -14.19 -15.78
N LEU A 644 -32.81 -14.51 -15.08
CA LEU A 644 -32.05 -13.55 -14.28
C LEU A 644 -31.39 -12.47 -15.16
N VAL A 645 -30.88 -12.81 -16.35
CA VAL A 645 -30.34 -11.82 -17.31
C VAL A 645 -31.38 -10.75 -17.64
N GLU A 646 -32.64 -11.16 -17.86
CA GLU A 646 -33.77 -10.25 -18.12
C GLU A 646 -34.16 -9.45 -16.88
N GLU A 647 -34.27 -10.14 -15.71
CA GLU A 647 -34.68 -9.53 -14.45
C GLU A 647 -33.69 -8.44 -13.99
N TYR A 648 -32.38 -8.69 -14.13
CA TYR A 648 -31.35 -7.69 -13.81
C TYR A 648 -31.19 -6.61 -14.88
N GLY A 649 -31.86 -6.74 -16.03
CA GLY A 649 -31.79 -5.77 -17.12
C GLY A 649 -30.40 -5.71 -17.77
N VAL A 650 -29.73 -6.86 -17.89
CA VAL A 650 -28.42 -6.96 -18.56
C VAL A 650 -28.57 -6.52 -20.02
N GLY A 651 -27.69 -5.62 -20.46
CA GLY A 651 -27.66 -5.14 -21.87
C GLY A 651 -26.68 -5.91 -22.75
N TYR A 652 -25.57 -6.36 -22.16
CA TYR A 652 -24.52 -7.09 -22.89
C TYR A 652 -23.93 -8.23 -22.04
N ILE A 653 -23.48 -9.29 -22.73
CA ILE A 653 -22.81 -10.43 -22.09
C ILE A 653 -21.45 -10.64 -22.79
N VAL A 654 -20.36 -10.74 -21.99
CA VAL A 654 -19.03 -11.09 -22.48
C VAL A 654 -18.63 -12.45 -21.93
N THR A 655 -18.32 -13.40 -22.80
CA THR A 655 -17.91 -14.76 -22.44
C THR A 655 -16.66 -15.19 -23.17
N GLN A 656 -15.92 -16.17 -22.62
CA GLN A 656 -14.94 -16.93 -23.39
C GLN A 656 -15.63 -17.79 -24.46
N GLN A 657 -14.89 -18.14 -25.53
CA GLN A 657 -15.40 -19.03 -26.56
C GLN A 657 -15.48 -20.51 -26.10
N ASP A 658 -14.64 -20.90 -25.18
CA ASP A 658 -14.46 -22.27 -24.74
C ASP A 658 -15.27 -22.64 -23.47
N ILE A 659 -16.31 -21.86 -23.15
CA ILE A 659 -17.34 -22.26 -22.18
C ILE A 659 -18.17 -23.43 -22.72
N SER A 660 -19.01 -24.02 -21.87
CA SER A 660 -19.86 -25.14 -22.27
C SER A 660 -20.56 -24.90 -23.62
N PRO A 661 -20.42 -25.80 -24.63
CA PRO A 661 -21.10 -25.65 -25.93
C PRO A 661 -22.60 -25.47 -25.80
N PHE A 662 -23.21 -26.10 -24.79
CA PHE A 662 -24.64 -25.96 -24.50
C PHE A 662 -25.02 -24.54 -24.08
N VAL A 663 -24.18 -23.88 -23.24
CA VAL A 663 -24.36 -22.46 -22.90
C VAL A 663 -24.22 -21.59 -24.13
N VAL A 664 -23.22 -21.83 -24.95
CA VAL A 664 -22.98 -21.07 -26.18
C VAL A 664 -24.18 -21.17 -27.15
N GLU A 665 -24.76 -22.37 -27.29
CA GLU A 665 -25.93 -22.60 -28.14
C GLU A 665 -27.14 -21.79 -27.65
N VAL A 666 -27.44 -21.85 -26.34
CA VAL A 666 -28.55 -21.10 -25.75
C VAL A 666 -28.32 -19.58 -25.87
N LEU A 667 -27.14 -19.09 -25.52
CA LEU A 667 -26.83 -17.66 -25.62
C LEU A 667 -26.95 -17.16 -27.08
N SER A 668 -26.51 -17.96 -28.05
CA SER A 668 -26.57 -17.57 -29.47
C SER A 668 -27.99 -17.66 -30.04
N ARG A 669 -28.89 -18.43 -29.42
CA ARG A 669 -30.29 -18.50 -29.77
C ARG A 669 -31.09 -17.35 -29.16
N GLU A 670 -30.86 -17.03 -27.90
CA GLU A 670 -31.61 -16.02 -27.15
C GLU A 670 -31.10 -14.60 -27.41
N TYR A 671 -29.78 -14.42 -27.68
CA TYR A 671 -29.14 -13.10 -27.77
C TYR A 671 -28.39 -12.94 -29.11
N LYS A 672 -28.26 -11.70 -29.54
CA LYS A 672 -27.56 -11.36 -30.78
C LYS A 672 -26.06 -11.33 -30.57
N VAL A 673 -25.29 -12.16 -31.26
CA VAL A 673 -23.82 -12.06 -31.32
C VAL A 673 -23.43 -10.84 -32.11
N ILE A 674 -22.74 -9.86 -31.51
CA ILE A 674 -22.29 -8.63 -32.16
C ILE A 674 -20.79 -8.61 -32.47
N TYR A 675 -20.03 -9.42 -31.74
CA TYR A 675 -18.59 -9.56 -31.99
C TYR A 675 -18.07 -10.93 -31.51
N THR A 676 -17.05 -11.42 -32.22
CA THR A 676 -16.34 -12.67 -31.86
C THR A 676 -14.90 -12.54 -32.33
N ASN A 677 -13.97 -12.89 -31.46
CA ASN A 677 -12.55 -13.09 -31.81
C ASN A 677 -12.09 -14.50 -31.40
N SER A 678 -10.78 -14.77 -31.34
CA SER A 678 -10.25 -16.09 -31.03
C SER A 678 -10.56 -16.59 -29.61
N ALA A 679 -10.77 -15.69 -28.63
CA ALA A 679 -10.93 -16.03 -27.23
C ALA A 679 -12.31 -15.67 -26.64
N TYR A 680 -12.98 -14.63 -27.16
CA TYR A 680 -14.18 -14.08 -26.55
C TYR A 680 -15.33 -13.89 -27.54
N ARG A 681 -16.56 -13.85 -26.98
CA ARG A 681 -17.79 -13.45 -27.68
C ARG A 681 -18.49 -12.37 -26.90
N LEU A 682 -19.04 -11.40 -27.65
CA LEU A 682 -19.88 -10.33 -27.13
C LEU A 682 -21.29 -10.50 -27.66
N TYR A 683 -22.24 -10.63 -26.76
CA TYR A 683 -23.65 -10.72 -27.06
C TYR A 683 -24.36 -9.43 -26.66
N GLN A 684 -25.32 -9.03 -27.43
CA GLN A 684 -26.29 -7.99 -27.13
C GLN A 684 -27.59 -8.64 -26.69
N VAL A 685 -28.07 -8.29 -25.50
CA VAL A 685 -29.37 -8.71 -25.01
C VAL A 685 -30.40 -7.78 -25.64
N SER A 686 -31.18 -8.31 -26.57
CA SER A 686 -32.24 -7.53 -27.24
C SER A 686 -33.35 -7.25 -26.22
N LYS A 687 -33.69 -5.99 -26.03
CA LYS A 687 -34.90 -5.60 -25.33
C LYS A 687 -36.12 -5.85 -26.20
#